data_2a95c101dab865b62d2e60f99ff109c1
#
_entry.id   2a95c101dab865b62d2e60f99ff109c1
#
_cell.length_a   1.000
_cell.length_b   1.000
_cell.length_c   1.000
_cell.angle_alpha   90.00
_cell.angle_beta   90.00
_cell.angle_gamma   90.00
#
_symmetry.space_group_name_H-M   'P 1'
#
loop_
_entity.id
_entity.type
_entity.pdbx_description
1 polymer ?
#
loop_
_entity_poly.entity_id
_entity_poly.type
_entity_poly.pdbx_seq_one_letter_code
_entity_poly.pdbx_strand_id
1 'polypeptide(L)'
;MKMQYNAIKAEHPDCLLFYRLGDFYEMFDDDAVLGARELNLALTTRDRGKPEDERTPMCGVPYHSAEQYISKLIAKGYKVAVCEQMEDPKLCKGLVSRDIVRIISPGTIMETSMLREGESNYLGAVMLRGKAGGCAFADVSTGEVCAASFETDAAMHIQNEISRFRPRECVLAPEAMLSRDIRDTLEKRLGSRVEPAAGRFDPENARKAIANQYGENAPELDEMTTLALGALLTYLTDAARGDMLALGNYLSAAPEIFAQLGKYQSGMLRSIAATEPLENLCTLLRHAICDEPPFSVREGGILRSGYSEEVDRLRNIRDNGAKCVAELEAREKERTGIKKLKVGYNKVFGYYIDVPNSAGAVELPEEYIRKQTLVNGERYFTPELKKLEDDISSARERIETLEYDLFRDVLRQVGDRVDELQALSAALAELDALCSLAEVAVRNNYVCPEIEVSHTLTIAEGRHPVVEQMQRDTLFVPNDTHLNDTDDRVAIVTGPNMAGKSTYMRQTAIIVLMAQIGSFVPARSATVGICDRVFTRIGASDDLAGGASTFMVEMSEVASILKNATADSLLILDEIGRGTSTYDGMAIARAVLEYCADARKLGAKTMFATHYHELSALEGTIPGVRNYNISAKRQNGKLLFLRKILPGAADELSLIHI
;
A
#
# COMPACT_ATOMS: atom_id res chain seq x y z
N MET A 1 -3.72 9.11 35.61
CA MET A 1 -2.90 8.83 34.42
C MET A 1 -2.93 7.34 34.09
N LYS A 2 -2.38 6.40 34.89
CA LYS A 2 -2.38 4.95 34.54
C LYS A 2 -3.78 4.36 34.38
N MET A 3 -4.75 4.79 35.15
CA MET A 3 -6.16 4.38 34.97
C MET A 3 -6.72 4.82 33.60
N GLN A 4 -6.37 6.02 33.13
CA GLN A 4 -6.76 6.52 31.81
C GLN A 4 -6.04 5.71 30.70
N TYR A 5 -4.74 5.46 30.84
CA TYR A 5 -3.99 4.60 29.91
C TYR A 5 -4.63 3.21 29.80
N ASN A 6 -4.93 2.57 30.93
CA ASN A 6 -5.52 1.24 30.94
C ASN A 6 -6.93 1.21 30.35
N ALA A 7 -7.73 2.28 30.52
CA ALA A 7 -9.05 2.38 29.92
C ALA A 7 -8.95 2.44 28.39
N ILE A 8 -8.08 3.31 27.87
CA ILE A 8 -7.84 3.45 26.42
C ILE A 8 -7.25 2.15 25.84
N LYS A 9 -6.29 1.53 26.56
CA LYS A 9 -5.70 0.25 26.14
C LYS A 9 -6.71 -0.89 26.09
N ALA A 10 -7.68 -0.92 26.99
CA ALA A 10 -8.73 -1.93 27.01
C ALA A 10 -9.66 -1.85 25.79
N GLU A 11 -9.84 -0.67 25.22
CA GLU A 11 -10.61 -0.47 23.97
C GLU A 11 -9.82 -0.90 22.72
N HIS A 12 -8.47 -0.84 22.79
CA HIS A 12 -7.57 -1.18 21.69
C HIS A 12 -6.46 -2.15 22.13
N PRO A 13 -6.80 -3.37 22.55
CA PRO A 13 -5.85 -4.31 23.13
C PRO A 13 -4.77 -4.80 22.16
N ASP A 14 -5.05 -4.79 20.87
CA ASP A 14 -4.19 -5.24 19.77
C ASP A 14 -3.20 -4.18 19.26
N CYS A 15 -3.31 -2.93 19.74
CA CYS A 15 -2.44 -1.81 19.36
C CYS A 15 -1.36 -1.55 20.39
N LEU A 16 -0.14 -1.24 19.97
CA LEU A 16 0.86 -0.59 20.82
C LEU A 16 0.44 0.85 21.07
N LEU A 17 0.18 1.22 22.32
CA LEU A 17 -0.35 2.54 22.65
C LEU A 17 0.78 3.54 22.89
N PHE A 18 0.96 4.48 21.94
CA PHE A 18 1.84 5.64 22.08
C PHE A 18 1.10 6.75 22.81
N TYR A 19 1.30 6.83 24.11
CA TYR A 19 0.54 7.70 25.01
C TYR A 19 1.30 9.00 25.30
N ARG A 20 0.77 10.16 24.86
CA ARG A 20 1.43 11.45 24.96
C ARG A 20 1.58 11.91 26.40
N LEU A 21 2.80 12.19 26.83
CA LEU A 21 3.15 12.77 28.11
C LEU A 21 4.23 13.85 27.94
N GLY A 22 3.82 15.09 27.87
CA GLY A 22 4.73 16.21 27.57
C GLY A 22 5.39 16.04 26.21
N ASP A 23 6.73 16.02 26.16
CA ASP A 23 7.51 15.90 24.93
C ASP A 23 7.77 14.46 24.49
N PHE A 24 7.12 13.46 25.12
CA PHE A 24 7.30 12.05 24.81
C PHE A 24 5.98 11.34 24.56
N TYR A 25 6.04 10.30 23.71
CA TYR A 25 5.08 9.21 23.74
C TYR A 25 5.64 8.12 24.64
N GLU A 26 4.91 7.81 25.70
CA GLU A 26 5.27 6.78 26.66
C GLU A 26 4.40 5.54 26.50
N MET A 27 5.00 4.38 26.63
CA MET A 27 4.35 3.07 26.66
C MET A 27 4.50 2.48 28.07
N PHE A 28 3.51 1.72 28.52
CA PHE A 28 3.50 1.10 29.85
C PHE A 28 3.20 -0.40 29.75
N ASP A 29 3.54 -1.13 30.81
CA ASP A 29 3.28 -2.56 31.00
C ASP A 29 3.83 -3.40 29.81
N ASP A 30 3.00 -4.28 29.24
CA ASP A 30 3.38 -5.15 28.12
C ASP A 30 3.77 -4.36 26.87
N ASP A 31 3.14 -3.23 26.61
CA ASP A 31 3.50 -2.34 25.50
C ASP A 31 4.91 -1.77 25.66
N ALA A 32 5.31 -1.45 26.91
CA ALA A 32 6.66 -0.98 27.20
C ALA A 32 7.71 -2.06 27.00
N VAL A 33 7.43 -3.28 27.45
CA VAL A 33 8.35 -4.43 27.27
C VAL A 33 8.51 -4.74 25.78
N LEU A 34 7.40 -4.79 25.04
CA LEU A 34 7.40 -5.04 23.62
C LEU A 34 8.08 -3.90 22.85
N GLY A 35 7.70 -2.65 23.12
CA GLY A 35 8.28 -1.46 22.48
C GLY A 35 9.77 -1.33 22.75
N ALA A 36 10.22 -1.56 23.98
CA ALA A 36 11.65 -1.54 24.32
C ALA A 36 12.45 -2.58 23.52
N ARG A 37 11.91 -3.79 23.38
CA ARG A 37 12.54 -4.88 22.63
C ARG A 37 12.60 -4.58 21.12
N GLU A 38 11.48 -4.18 20.54
CA GLU A 38 11.35 -4.01 19.10
C GLU A 38 12.06 -2.76 18.56
N LEU A 39 12.11 -1.71 19.38
CA LEU A 39 12.71 -0.41 19.03
C LEU A 39 14.12 -0.20 19.62
N ASN A 40 14.60 -1.18 20.41
CA ASN A 40 15.88 -1.09 21.13
C ASN A 40 15.95 0.13 22.07
N LEU A 41 14.88 0.34 22.85
CA LEU A 41 14.75 1.42 23.83
C LEU A 41 15.10 0.94 25.23
N ALA A 42 15.56 1.87 26.07
CA ALA A 42 15.77 1.58 27.49
C ALA A 42 14.42 1.36 28.22
N LEU A 43 14.28 0.21 28.87
CA LEU A 43 13.13 -0.05 29.74
C LEU A 43 13.42 0.62 31.10
N THR A 44 12.49 1.47 31.53
CA THR A 44 12.59 2.25 32.78
C THR A 44 11.33 2.06 33.63
N THR A 45 11.22 2.79 34.74
CA THR A 45 10.05 2.80 35.60
C THR A 45 9.88 4.15 36.30
N ARG A 46 8.66 4.59 36.50
CA ARG A 46 8.35 5.78 37.35
C ARG A 46 8.33 5.47 38.85
N ASP A 47 8.04 4.23 39.20
CA ASP A 47 7.81 3.78 40.58
C ASP A 47 9.13 3.34 41.28
N ARG A 48 10.20 4.14 41.17
CA ARG A 48 11.53 3.78 41.70
C ARG A 48 11.58 3.50 43.18
N GLY A 49 10.57 3.95 43.95
CA GLY A 49 10.44 3.72 45.39
C GLY A 49 9.76 2.41 45.78
N LYS A 50 9.19 1.65 44.84
CA LYS A 50 8.53 0.38 45.06
C LYS A 50 9.50 -0.80 44.92
N PRO A 51 9.18 -1.98 45.52
CA PRO A 51 9.88 -3.23 45.21
C PRO A 51 9.92 -3.51 43.71
N GLU A 52 10.92 -4.24 43.23
CA GLU A 52 11.19 -4.42 41.83
C GLU A 52 10.07 -5.14 41.08
N ASP A 53 9.40 -6.05 41.74
CA ASP A 53 8.22 -6.84 41.29
C ASP A 53 6.91 -6.05 41.22
N GLU A 54 6.83 -4.89 41.93
CA GLU A 54 5.66 -4.01 41.89
C GLU A 54 5.85 -2.79 40.96
N ARG A 55 7.01 -2.67 40.28
CA ARG A 55 7.31 -1.54 39.42
C ARG A 55 6.61 -1.69 38.06
N THR A 56 6.02 -0.59 37.58
CA THR A 56 5.42 -0.52 36.27
C THR A 56 6.52 -0.32 35.19
N PRO A 57 6.71 -1.27 34.27
CA PRO A 57 7.62 -1.06 33.14
C PRO A 57 7.16 0.12 32.29
N MET A 58 8.10 0.90 31.80
CA MET A 58 7.86 2.07 30.97
C MET A 58 9.02 2.27 29.98
N CYS A 59 8.70 2.62 28.74
CA CYS A 59 9.65 3.17 27.77
C CYS A 59 8.98 4.30 27.00
N GLY A 60 9.75 5.13 26.31
CA GLY A 60 9.20 6.24 25.56
C GLY A 60 10.09 6.74 24.45
N VAL A 61 9.49 7.42 23.49
CA VAL A 61 10.17 8.05 22.35
C VAL A 61 9.82 9.55 22.30
N PRO A 62 10.74 10.42 21.88
CA PRO A 62 10.41 11.84 21.68
C PRO A 62 9.31 12.00 20.63
N TYR A 63 8.33 12.87 20.88
CA TYR A 63 7.18 13.01 19.99
C TYR A 63 7.58 13.46 18.57
N HIS A 64 8.54 14.37 18.47
CA HIS A 64 9.01 14.91 17.19
C HIS A 64 9.76 13.90 16.30
N SER A 65 10.14 12.76 16.86
CA SER A 65 10.80 11.66 16.12
C SER A 65 9.97 10.37 16.13
N ALA A 66 8.73 10.42 16.61
CA ALA A 66 7.86 9.25 16.78
C ALA A 66 7.63 8.50 15.47
N GLU A 67 7.50 9.21 14.35
CA GLU A 67 7.27 8.65 13.02
C GLU A 67 8.30 7.57 12.66
N GLN A 68 9.58 7.81 12.92
CA GLN A 68 10.64 6.84 12.63
C GLN A 68 10.53 5.55 13.47
N TYR A 69 10.03 5.67 14.69
CA TYR A 69 9.81 4.52 15.58
C TYR A 69 8.53 3.77 15.20
N ILE A 70 7.46 4.49 14.85
CA ILE A 70 6.21 3.93 14.36
C ILE A 70 6.48 3.14 13.07
N SER A 71 7.21 3.70 12.11
CA SER A 71 7.60 3.04 10.86
C SER A 71 8.27 1.68 11.09
N LYS A 72 9.18 1.60 12.08
CA LYS A 72 9.86 0.34 12.43
C LYS A 72 8.89 -0.71 12.99
N LEU A 73 7.91 -0.29 13.78
CA LEU A 73 6.89 -1.21 14.33
C LEU A 73 5.95 -1.69 13.24
N ILE A 74 5.47 -0.80 12.39
CA ILE A 74 4.59 -1.12 11.27
C ILE A 74 5.29 -2.07 10.28
N ALA A 75 6.56 -1.84 9.96
CA ALA A 75 7.35 -2.73 9.12
C ALA A 75 7.47 -4.16 9.68
N LYS A 76 7.33 -4.32 11.00
CA LYS A 76 7.30 -5.61 11.70
C LYS A 76 5.88 -6.18 11.89
N GLY A 77 4.84 -5.53 11.34
CA GLY A 77 3.45 -5.98 11.38
C GLY A 77 2.66 -5.56 12.62
N TYR A 78 3.19 -4.67 13.48
CA TYR A 78 2.47 -4.17 14.62
C TYR A 78 1.49 -3.04 14.25
N LYS A 79 0.41 -2.90 15.01
CA LYS A 79 -0.46 -1.72 15.00
C LYS A 79 -0.03 -0.75 16.08
N VAL A 80 -0.08 0.53 15.79
CA VAL A 80 0.23 1.60 16.72
C VAL A 80 -0.97 2.53 16.85
N ALA A 81 -1.46 2.69 18.09
CA ALA A 81 -2.47 3.69 18.41
C ALA A 81 -1.77 4.92 19.00
N VAL A 82 -1.92 6.05 18.37
CA VAL A 82 -1.36 7.32 18.83
C VAL A 82 -2.40 8.06 19.64
N CYS A 83 -2.07 8.32 20.88
CA CYS A 83 -2.94 8.93 21.88
C CYS A 83 -2.40 10.30 22.28
N GLU A 84 -3.17 11.34 21.99
CA GLU A 84 -2.80 12.73 22.23
C GLU A 84 -3.52 13.35 23.44
N GLN A 85 -2.95 14.43 23.95
CA GLN A 85 -3.57 15.24 25.00
C GLN A 85 -4.65 16.13 24.35
N MET A 86 -5.88 15.97 24.82
CA MET A 86 -7.04 16.71 24.28
C MET A 86 -7.20 18.11 24.92
N GLU A 87 -6.40 18.43 25.94
CA GLU A 87 -6.45 19.67 26.71
C GLU A 87 -5.04 20.19 27.00
N ASP A 88 -4.85 21.50 27.09
CA ASP A 88 -3.56 22.08 27.47
C ASP A 88 -3.23 21.78 28.95
N PRO A 89 -2.10 21.12 29.22
CA PRO A 89 -1.68 20.83 30.61
C PRO A 89 -1.57 22.08 31.49
N LYS A 90 -1.33 23.25 30.89
CA LYS A 90 -1.19 24.53 31.63
C LYS A 90 -2.53 25.13 32.05
N LEU A 91 -3.62 24.74 31.42
CA LEU A 91 -4.97 25.28 31.65
C LEU A 91 -5.84 24.32 32.48
N CYS A 92 -5.47 23.06 32.58
CA CYS A 92 -6.26 22.02 33.22
C CYS A 92 -5.98 21.93 34.72
N LYS A 93 -7.06 21.94 35.56
CA LYS A 93 -6.98 21.68 37.00
C LYS A 93 -7.20 20.19 37.26
N GLY A 94 -6.27 19.35 36.85
CA GLY A 94 -6.41 17.90 37.05
C GLY A 94 -5.62 17.08 36.05
N LEU A 95 -6.07 15.85 35.79
CA LEU A 95 -5.51 14.98 34.79
C LEU A 95 -6.05 15.43 33.41
N VAL A 96 -5.13 15.80 32.50
CA VAL A 96 -5.46 16.16 31.10
C VAL A 96 -6.17 14.99 30.44
N SER A 97 -7.27 15.26 29.75
CA SER A 97 -7.98 14.27 28.94
C SER A 97 -7.10 13.85 27.75
N ARG A 98 -7.16 12.57 27.38
CA ARG A 98 -6.43 12.00 26.25
C ARG A 98 -7.33 11.07 25.49
N ASP A 99 -7.16 11.05 24.18
CA ASP A 99 -7.92 10.18 23.29
C ASP A 99 -7.03 9.70 22.13
N ILE A 100 -7.42 8.60 21.48
CA ILE A 100 -6.74 8.11 20.28
C ILE A 100 -7.10 9.01 19.11
N VAL A 101 -6.08 9.64 18.54
CA VAL A 101 -6.23 10.50 17.36
C VAL A 101 -6.02 9.73 16.06
N ARG A 102 -5.25 8.63 16.11
CA ARG A 102 -4.92 7.82 14.94
C ARG A 102 -4.53 6.40 15.31
N ILE A 103 -4.95 5.44 14.46
CA ILE A 103 -4.46 4.07 14.47
C ILE A 103 -3.73 3.82 13.16
N ILE A 104 -2.46 3.43 13.25
CA ILE A 104 -1.62 3.13 12.10
C ILE A 104 -1.40 1.62 12.06
N SER A 105 -1.67 1.00 10.91
CA SER A 105 -1.47 -0.42 10.66
C SER A 105 -0.76 -0.64 9.32
N PRO A 106 -0.22 -1.85 9.05
CA PRO A 106 0.50 -2.12 7.81
C PRO A 106 -0.28 -1.82 6.53
N GLY A 107 -1.61 -1.98 6.54
CA GLY A 107 -2.49 -1.75 5.39
C GLY A 107 -3.02 -0.32 5.27
N THR A 108 -2.84 0.51 6.30
CA THR A 108 -3.38 1.88 6.35
C THR A 108 -2.31 2.97 6.35
N ILE A 109 -1.09 2.63 5.94
CA ILE A 109 0.02 3.59 5.81
C ILE A 109 -0.28 4.52 4.63
N MET A 110 -0.10 5.82 4.87
CA MET A 110 -0.21 6.87 3.83
C MET A 110 1.06 7.71 3.73
N GLU A 111 1.90 7.71 4.76
CA GLU A 111 3.16 8.45 4.78
C GLU A 111 4.16 7.83 3.80
N THR A 112 4.64 8.61 2.86
CA THR A 112 5.64 8.20 1.86
C THR A 112 6.93 7.66 2.48
N SER A 113 7.32 8.21 3.65
CA SER A 113 8.48 7.75 4.41
C SER A 113 8.34 6.33 4.96
N MET A 114 7.10 5.82 5.07
CA MET A 114 6.78 4.48 5.57
C MET A 114 6.43 3.49 4.47
N LEU A 115 6.11 3.97 3.26
CA LEU A 115 5.83 3.13 2.09
C LEU A 115 7.14 2.60 1.48
N ARG A 116 7.09 1.40 0.91
CA ARG A 116 8.23 0.85 0.17
C ARG A 116 8.14 1.29 -1.27
N GLU A 117 9.21 1.87 -1.80
CA GLU A 117 9.29 2.24 -3.21
C GLU A 117 9.04 1.04 -4.12
N GLY A 118 8.14 1.21 -5.10
CA GLY A 118 7.83 0.19 -6.10
C GLY A 118 6.96 -0.97 -5.61
N GLU A 119 6.38 -0.92 -4.40
CA GLU A 119 5.44 -1.93 -3.90
C GLU A 119 4.09 -1.28 -3.58
N SER A 120 3.00 -1.88 -4.06
CA SER A 120 1.63 -1.51 -3.67
C SER A 120 1.35 -1.87 -2.22
N ASN A 121 0.53 -1.07 -1.54
CA ASN A 121 0.19 -1.25 -0.13
C ASN A 121 -1.30 -1.59 0.05
N TYR A 122 -1.71 -2.76 -0.45
CA TYR A 122 -3.10 -3.17 -0.39
C TYR A 122 -3.55 -3.57 1.01
N LEU A 123 -4.73 -3.06 1.39
CA LEU A 123 -5.59 -3.58 2.44
C LEU A 123 -6.65 -4.47 1.80
N GLY A 124 -6.94 -5.63 2.38
CA GLY A 124 -7.96 -6.56 1.89
C GLY A 124 -9.14 -6.73 2.85
N ALA A 125 -10.29 -7.12 2.31
CA ALA A 125 -11.41 -7.64 3.08
C ALA A 125 -11.97 -8.88 2.39
N VAL A 126 -12.20 -9.95 3.15
CA VAL A 126 -12.63 -11.24 2.60
C VAL A 126 -13.82 -11.78 3.37
N MET A 127 -14.84 -12.18 2.64
CA MET A 127 -16.03 -12.86 3.13
C MET A 127 -16.20 -14.22 2.46
N LEU A 128 -16.55 -15.22 3.25
CA LEU A 128 -17.01 -16.53 2.78
C LEU A 128 -18.40 -16.82 3.35
N ARG A 129 -19.23 -17.49 2.55
CA ARG A 129 -20.51 -18.05 2.98
C ARG A 129 -20.76 -19.36 2.22
N GLY A 130 -20.43 -20.50 2.83
CA GLY A 130 -20.48 -21.80 2.20
C GLY A 130 -19.54 -21.91 1.00
N LYS A 131 -20.10 -22.08 -0.23
CA LYS A 131 -19.30 -22.15 -1.47
C LYS A 131 -19.11 -20.81 -2.16
N ALA A 132 -19.90 -19.80 -1.79
CA ALA A 132 -19.83 -18.45 -2.32
C ALA A 132 -18.93 -17.56 -1.44
N GLY A 133 -18.43 -16.46 -2.00
CA GLY A 133 -17.62 -15.49 -1.26
C GLY A 133 -17.34 -14.24 -2.06
N GLY A 134 -16.85 -13.22 -1.37
CA GLY A 134 -16.42 -11.96 -1.95
C GLY A 134 -15.12 -11.48 -1.35
N CYS A 135 -14.37 -10.73 -2.10
CA CYS A 135 -13.17 -10.04 -1.66
C CYS A 135 -13.12 -8.62 -2.21
N ALA A 136 -12.51 -7.74 -1.44
CA ALA A 136 -12.23 -6.37 -1.86
C ALA A 136 -10.82 -5.99 -1.42
N PHE A 137 -10.12 -5.22 -2.25
CA PHE A 137 -8.77 -4.75 -2.00
C PHE A 137 -8.71 -3.25 -2.29
N ALA A 138 -8.05 -2.49 -1.44
CA ALA A 138 -7.79 -1.08 -1.67
C ALA A 138 -6.33 -0.73 -1.37
N ASP A 139 -5.73 0.04 -2.26
CA ASP A 139 -4.47 0.72 -1.98
C ASP A 139 -4.77 2.17 -1.62
N VAL A 140 -4.58 2.50 -0.34
CA VAL A 140 -4.93 3.83 0.20
C VAL A 140 -4.04 4.93 -0.39
N SER A 141 -2.82 4.57 -0.83
CA SER A 141 -1.86 5.53 -1.39
C SER A 141 -2.22 5.98 -2.81
N THR A 142 -2.91 5.10 -3.59
CA THR A 142 -3.30 5.37 -4.97
C THR A 142 -4.80 5.65 -5.12
N GLY A 143 -5.61 5.24 -4.13
CA GLY A 143 -7.07 5.28 -4.20
C GLY A 143 -7.67 4.17 -5.06
N GLU A 144 -6.87 3.20 -5.52
CA GLU A 144 -7.36 2.04 -6.27
C GLU A 144 -8.21 1.14 -5.38
N VAL A 145 -9.39 0.76 -5.87
CA VAL A 145 -10.29 -0.17 -5.19
C VAL A 145 -10.76 -1.23 -6.17
N CYS A 146 -10.51 -2.49 -5.84
CA CYS A 146 -10.94 -3.65 -6.61
C CYS A 146 -11.82 -4.54 -5.74
N ALA A 147 -12.93 -5.05 -6.29
CA ALA A 147 -13.79 -5.99 -5.58
C ALA A 147 -14.33 -7.06 -6.55
N ALA A 148 -14.51 -8.27 -6.03
CA ALA A 148 -15.02 -9.41 -6.80
C ALA A 148 -15.79 -10.37 -5.92
N SER A 149 -16.73 -11.12 -6.53
CA SER A 149 -17.45 -12.22 -5.90
C SER A 149 -17.36 -13.50 -6.72
N PHE A 150 -17.58 -14.61 -6.06
CA PHE A 150 -17.52 -15.95 -6.64
C PHE A 150 -18.66 -16.79 -6.07
N GLU A 151 -19.47 -17.39 -6.93
CA GLU A 151 -20.63 -18.21 -6.53
C GLU A 151 -20.24 -19.64 -6.13
N THR A 152 -19.15 -20.17 -6.72
CA THR A 152 -18.65 -21.52 -6.48
C THR A 152 -17.14 -21.49 -6.30
N ASP A 153 -16.62 -22.43 -5.50
CA ASP A 153 -15.17 -22.58 -5.22
C ASP A 153 -14.51 -21.26 -4.78
N ALA A 154 -15.30 -20.39 -4.10
CA ALA A 154 -14.89 -19.05 -3.74
C ALA A 154 -13.58 -19.00 -2.95
N ALA A 155 -13.33 -19.96 -2.06
CA ALA A 155 -12.08 -19.99 -1.27
C ALA A 155 -10.84 -20.08 -2.17
N MET A 156 -10.88 -20.89 -3.23
CA MET A 156 -9.77 -21.02 -4.19
C MET A 156 -9.59 -19.74 -5.04
N HIS A 157 -10.69 -19.20 -5.53
CA HIS A 157 -10.63 -17.97 -6.34
C HIS A 157 -10.13 -16.78 -5.51
N ILE A 158 -10.64 -16.61 -4.29
CA ILE A 158 -10.20 -15.57 -3.35
C ILE A 158 -8.71 -15.75 -3.01
N GLN A 159 -8.23 -16.98 -2.82
CA GLN A 159 -6.81 -17.25 -2.60
C GLN A 159 -5.93 -16.78 -3.78
N ASN A 160 -6.43 -16.93 -5.02
CA ASN A 160 -5.74 -16.43 -6.20
C ASN A 160 -5.69 -14.89 -6.21
N GLU A 161 -6.81 -14.22 -5.88
CA GLU A 161 -6.85 -12.76 -5.78
C GLU A 161 -5.95 -12.25 -4.63
N ILE A 162 -5.94 -12.89 -3.47
CA ILE A 162 -5.01 -12.59 -2.37
C ILE A 162 -3.55 -12.72 -2.86
N SER A 163 -3.24 -13.74 -3.64
CA SER A 163 -1.89 -13.94 -4.19
C SER A 163 -1.51 -12.90 -5.25
N ARG A 164 -2.50 -12.36 -5.96
CA ARG A 164 -2.35 -11.29 -6.96
C ARG A 164 -2.12 -9.94 -6.31
N PHE A 165 -3.00 -9.53 -5.40
CA PHE A 165 -2.93 -8.22 -4.74
C PHE A 165 -1.92 -8.17 -3.59
N ARG A 166 -1.59 -9.31 -2.98
CA ARG A 166 -0.61 -9.43 -1.88
C ARG A 166 -0.85 -8.41 -0.75
N PRO A 167 -2.06 -8.36 -0.17
CA PRO A 167 -2.39 -7.35 0.81
C PRO A 167 -1.44 -7.42 2.02
N ARG A 168 -1.04 -6.27 2.54
CA ARG A 168 -0.24 -6.17 3.79
C ARG A 168 -1.06 -6.46 5.03
N GLU A 169 -2.34 -6.19 4.94
CA GLU A 169 -3.32 -6.43 5.99
C GLU A 169 -4.64 -6.90 5.36
N CYS A 170 -5.35 -7.80 6.04
CA CYS A 170 -6.61 -8.32 5.53
C CYS A 170 -7.62 -8.51 6.66
N VAL A 171 -8.80 -7.95 6.46
CA VAL A 171 -9.96 -8.07 7.35
C VAL A 171 -10.76 -9.29 6.94
N LEU A 172 -10.94 -10.26 7.84
CA LEU A 172 -11.63 -11.50 7.54
C LEU A 172 -12.96 -11.62 8.28
N ALA A 173 -14.01 -12.00 7.54
CA ALA A 173 -15.26 -12.46 8.14
C ALA A 173 -15.07 -13.77 8.92
N PRO A 174 -15.96 -14.10 9.88
CA PRO A 174 -15.81 -15.29 10.73
C PRO A 174 -15.59 -16.58 9.95
N GLU A 175 -16.34 -16.83 8.87
CA GLU A 175 -16.17 -18.04 8.06
C GLU A 175 -14.85 -18.04 7.29
N ALA A 176 -14.40 -16.90 6.79
CA ALA A 176 -13.10 -16.75 6.14
C ALA A 176 -11.95 -17.00 7.14
N MET A 177 -12.11 -16.59 8.39
CA MET A 177 -11.18 -16.89 9.49
C MET A 177 -11.03 -18.40 9.77
N LEU A 178 -12.07 -19.19 9.53
CA LEU A 178 -12.03 -20.65 9.68
C LEU A 178 -11.37 -21.35 8.49
N SER A 179 -11.24 -20.69 7.34
CA SER A 179 -10.57 -21.24 6.15
C SER A 179 -9.06 -21.29 6.35
N ARG A 180 -8.52 -22.51 6.49
CA ARG A 180 -7.08 -22.72 6.68
C ARG A 180 -6.27 -22.22 5.47
N ASP A 181 -6.77 -22.46 4.27
CA ASP A 181 -6.06 -22.14 3.03
C ASP A 181 -5.90 -20.63 2.85
N ILE A 182 -6.94 -19.85 3.13
CA ILE A 182 -6.90 -18.38 3.10
C ILE A 182 -5.95 -17.85 4.15
N ARG A 183 -6.06 -18.33 5.40
CA ARG A 183 -5.18 -17.89 6.48
C ARG A 183 -3.72 -18.23 6.25
N ASP A 184 -3.44 -19.46 5.85
CA ASP A 184 -2.05 -19.92 5.59
C ASP A 184 -1.44 -19.12 4.41
N THR A 185 -2.23 -18.72 3.42
CA THR A 185 -1.77 -17.86 2.34
C THR A 185 -1.42 -16.45 2.86
N LEU A 186 -2.29 -15.84 3.65
CA LEU A 186 -2.06 -14.51 4.20
C LEU A 186 -0.90 -14.52 5.21
N GLU A 187 -1.00 -15.33 6.27
CA GLU A 187 -0.08 -15.29 7.41
C GLU A 187 1.28 -15.91 7.10
N LYS A 188 1.31 -17.12 6.47
CA LYS A 188 2.55 -17.87 6.30
C LYS A 188 3.26 -17.58 4.98
N ARG A 189 2.52 -17.39 3.86
CA ARG A 189 3.14 -17.16 2.55
C ARG A 189 3.43 -15.69 2.29
N LEU A 190 2.49 -14.79 2.65
CA LEU A 190 2.62 -13.37 2.37
C LEU A 190 3.13 -12.56 3.58
N GLY A 191 3.00 -13.10 4.80
CA GLY A 191 3.32 -12.37 6.03
C GLY A 191 2.35 -11.22 6.30
N SER A 192 1.13 -11.31 5.76
CA SER A 192 0.08 -10.32 5.93
C SER A 192 -0.49 -10.36 7.34
N ARG A 193 -0.82 -9.20 7.87
CA ARG A 193 -1.59 -9.10 9.10
C ARG A 193 -3.03 -9.51 8.83
N VAL A 194 -3.57 -10.39 9.66
CA VAL A 194 -4.98 -10.82 9.60
C VAL A 194 -5.75 -10.22 10.76
N GLU A 195 -6.87 -9.55 10.42
CA GLU A 195 -7.74 -8.90 11.38
C GLU A 195 -9.12 -9.56 11.40
N PRO A 196 -9.56 -10.12 12.54
CA PRO A 196 -10.93 -10.61 12.67
C PRO A 196 -11.90 -9.45 12.82
N ALA A 197 -12.95 -9.39 12.00
CA ALA A 197 -13.89 -8.28 12.01
C ALA A 197 -15.35 -8.70 11.87
N ALA A 198 -15.84 -9.49 12.83
CA ALA A 198 -17.19 -10.05 12.81
C ALA A 198 -18.31 -9.00 12.65
N GLY A 199 -18.18 -7.81 13.25
CA GLY A 199 -19.22 -6.77 13.20
C GLY A 199 -19.19 -5.87 11.95
N ARG A 200 -18.16 -5.97 11.08
CA ARG A 200 -18.00 -5.08 9.93
C ARG A 200 -18.67 -5.60 8.66
N PHE A 201 -18.98 -6.88 8.61
CA PHE A 201 -19.67 -7.51 7.48
C PHE A 201 -21.18 -7.51 7.66
N ASP A 202 -21.73 -6.40 8.16
CA ASP A 202 -23.17 -6.17 8.30
C ASP A 202 -23.74 -5.54 7.02
N PRO A 203 -24.84 -6.07 6.45
CA PRO A 203 -25.36 -5.59 5.16
C PRO A 203 -25.84 -4.14 5.17
N GLU A 204 -26.37 -3.65 6.29
CA GLU A 204 -26.86 -2.27 6.40
C GLU A 204 -25.69 -1.28 6.49
N ASN A 205 -24.70 -1.59 7.34
CA ASN A 205 -23.50 -0.79 7.47
C ASN A 205 -22.67 -0.79 6.17
N ALA A 206 -22.58 -1.92 5.48
CA ALA A 206 -21.89 -2.04 4.21
C ALA A 206 -22.52 -1.12 3.14
N ARG A 207 -23.85 -1.15 2.98
CA ARG A 207 -24.53 -0.26 2.04
C ARG A 207 -24.36 1.21 2.40
N LYS A 208 -24.41 1.56 3.69
CA LYS A 208 -24.16 2.93 4.15
C LYS A 208 -22.74 3.39 3.84
N ALA A 209 -21.74 2.54 4.08
CA ALA A 209 -20.35 2.87 3.78
C ALA A 209 -20.12 3.09 2.29
N ILE A 210 -20.70 2.23 1.43
CA ILE A 210 -20.63 2.38 -0.03
C ILE A 210 -21.35 3.66 -0.49
N ALA A 211 -22.57 3.90 0.00
CA ALA A 211 -23.33 5.11 -0.34
C ALA A 211 -22.60 6.40 0.13
N ASN A 212 -21.96 6.39 1.29
CA ASN A 212 -21.16 7.51 1.78
C ASN A 212 -19.93 7.77 0.91
N GLN A 213 -19.30 6.72 0.37
CA GLN A 213 -18.09 6.84 -0.44
C GLN A 213 -18.39 7.26 -1.89
N TYR A 214 -19.43 6.67 -2.50
CA TYR A 214 -19.70 6.82 -3.93
C TYR A 214 -20.93 7.69 -4.25
N GLY A 215 -21.74 8.09 -3.25
CA GLY A 215 -22.91 8.93 -3.44
C GLY A 215 -23.91 8.34 -4.42
N GLU A 216 -24.37 9.17 -5.37
CA GLU A 216 -25.29 8.77 -6.44
C GLU A 216 -24.63 7.84 -7.48
N ASN A 217 -23.30 7.79 -7.53
CA ASN A 217 -22.51 6.94 -8.42
C ASN A 217 -22.21 5.57 -7.81
N ALA A 218 -22.86 5.19 -6.71
CA ALA A 218 -22.63 3.89 -6.08
C ALA A 218 -22.91 2.75 -7.07
N PRO A 219 -21.94 1.83 -7.28
CA PRO A 219 -22.12 0.73 -8.22
C PRO A 219 -23.18 -0.25 -7.74
N GLU A 220 -23.93 -0.86 -8.68
CA GLU A 220 -24.78 -2.01 -8.38
C GLU A 220 -23.90 -3.23 -8.15
N LEU A 221 -23.88 -3.74 -6.92
CA LEU A 221 -23.06 -4.86 -6.49
C LEU A 221 -23.92 -6.01 -5.97
N ASP A 222 -23.47 -7.24 -6.20
CA ASP A 222 -24.05 -8.41 -5.55
C ASP A 222 -23.80 -8.40 -4.02
N GLU A 223 -24.48 -9.30 -3.30
CA GLU A 223 -24.43 -9.33 -1.84
C GLU A 223 -23.00 -9.56 -1.30
N MET A 224 -22.23 -10.48 -1.90
CA MET A 224 -20.90 -10.85 -1.40
C MET A 224 -19.89 -9.73 -1.64
N THR A 225 -19.93 -9.10 -2.81
CA THR A 225 -19.10 -7.92 -3.13
C THR A 225 -19.47 -6.74 -2.23
N THR A 226 -20.77 -6.49 -2.01
CA THR A 226 -21.28 -5.44 -1.12
C THR A 226 -20.72 -5.61 0.30
N LEU A 227 -20.75 -6.82 0.84
CA LEU A 227 -20.27 -7.09 2.19
C LEU A 227 -18.74 -6.93 2.31
N ALA A 228 -17.99 -7.43 1.34
CA ALA A 228 -16.53 -7.31 1.34
C ALA A 228 -16.09 -5.84 1.18
N LEU A 229 -16.64 -5.12 0.20
CA LEU A 229 -16.31 -3.71 -0.03
C LEU A 229 -16.76 -2.83 1.13
N GLY A 230 -17.96 -3.04 1.66
CA GLY A 230 -18.46 -2.29 2.80
C GLY A 230 -17.62 -2.47 4.06
N ALA A 231 -17.17 -3.69 4.34
CA ALA A 231 -16.26 -3.96 5.46
C ALA A 231 -14.89 -3.27 5.27
N LEU A 232 -14.36 -3.28 4.05
CA LEU A 232 -13.12 -2.59 3.69
C LEU A 232 -13.25 -1.08 3.91
N LEU A 233 -14.30 -0.44 3.37
CA LEU A 233 -14.53 0.99 3.50
C LEU A 233 -14.77 1.42 4.96
N THR A 234 -15.51 0.62 5.72
CA THR A 234 -15.72 0.87 7.16
C THR A 234 -14.39 0.82 7.91
N TYR A 235 -13.53 -0.16 7.62
CA TYR A 235 -12.21 -0.25 8.23
C TYR A 235 -11.33 0.95 7.88
N LEU A 236 -11.33 1.38 6.62
CA LEU A 236 -10.58 2.55 6.16
C LEU A 236 -11.07 3.85 6.81
N THR A 237 -12.38 4.02 6.94
CA THR A 237 -12.96 5.21 7.60
C THR A 237 -12.50 5.32 9.06
N ASP A 238 -12.39 4.19 9.77
CA ASP A 238 -11.92 4.15 11.15
C ASP A 238 -10.40 4.43 11.26
N ALA A 239 -9.62 4.02 10.25
CA ALA A 239 -8.15 4.03 10.30
C ALA A 239 -7.52 5.23 9.58
N ALA A 240 -8.13 5.73 8.50
CA ALA A 240 -7.49 6.67 7.58
C ALA A 240 -7.88 8.13 7.82
N ARG A 241 -6.89 8.98 8.06
CA ARG A 241 -6.97 10.44 7.92
C ARG A 241 -5.88 10.84 6.92
N GLY A 242 -6.31 11.29 5.72
CA GLY A 242 -5.41 11.55 4.60
C GLY A 242 -4.42 12.70 4.85
N ASP A 243 -3.26 12.60 4.26
CA ASP A 243 -2.26 13.67 4.22
C ASP A 243 -2.54 14.63 3.05
N MET A 244 -3.29 15.69 3.32
CA MET A 244 -3.66 16.70 2.32
C MET A 244 -2.47 17.54 1.85
N LEU A 245 -1.44 17.68 2.67
CA LEU A 245 -0.22 18.40 2.28
C LEU A 245 0.58 17.60 1.25
N ALA A 246 0.74 16.30 1.46
CA ALA A 246 1.39 15.41 0.50
C ALA A 246 0.66 15.43 -0.84
N LEU A 247 -0.68 15.35 -0.85
CA LEU A 247 -1.47 15.48 -2.07
C LEU A 247 -1.16 16.79 -2.82
N GLY A 248 -1.15 17.93 -2.12
CA GLY A 248 -0.81 19.23 -2.71
C GLY A 248 0.60 19.26 -3.30
N ASN A 249 1.57 18.62 -2.66
CA ASN A 249 2.94 18.54 -3.14
C ASN A 249 3.05 17.67 -4.41
N TYR A 250 2.37 16.52 -4.47
CA TYR A 250 2.34 15.68 -5.68
C TYR A 250 1.66 16.38 -6.86
N LEU A 251 0.52 17.02 -6.64
CA LEU A 251 -0.18 17.77 -7.68
C LEU A 251 0.69 18.88 -8.29
N SER A 252 1.60 19.48 -7.52
CA SER A 252 2.46 20.56 -8.01
C SER A 252 3.45 20.14 -9.10
N ALA A 253 3.76 18.83 -9.24
CA ALA A 253 4.66 18.32 -10.26
C ALA A 253 3.95 18.03 -11.59
N ALA A 254 2.65 17.77 -11.59
CA ALA A 254 1.90 17.36 -12.79
C ALA A 254 1.97 18.36 -13.95
N PRO A 255 1.84 19.70 -13.77
CA PRO A 255 1.90 20.65 -14.87
C PRO A 255 3.23 20.62 -15.63
N GLU A 256 4.36 20.51 -14.93
CA GLU A 256 5.68 20.45 -15.55
C GLU A 256 5.87 19.17 -16.35
N ILE A 257 5.46 18.02 -15.80
CA ILE A 257 5.48 16.73 -16.48
C ILE A 257 4.68 16.81 -17.78
N PHE A 258 3.45 17.30 -17.73
CA PHE A 258 2.57 17.39 -18.91
C PHE A 258 3.07 18.38 -19.95
N ALA A 259 3.67 19.48 -19.53
CA ALA A 259 4.34 20.42 -20.45
C ALA A 259 5.52 19.77 -21.19
N GLN A 260 6.25 18.86 -20.57
CA GLN A 260 7.31 18.08 -21.22
C GLN A 260 6.71 17.08 -22.21
N LEU A 261 5.65 16.36 -21.84
CA LEU A 261 4.98 15.39 -22.70
C LEU A 261 4.40 16.00 -23.96
N GLY A 262 3.89 17.22 -23.88
CA GLY A 262 3.35 17.97 -25.04
C GLY A 262 4.35 18.19 -26.18
N LYS A 263 5.65 18.02 -25.95
CA LYS A 263 6.71 18.13 -26.97
C LYS A 263 6.81 16.90 -27.88
N TYR A 264 6.23 15.77 -27.47
CA TYR A 264 6.31 14.52 -28.22
C TYR A 264 5.12 14.33 -29.17
N GLN A 265 5.33 13.55 -30.23
CA GLN A 265 4.30 13.33 -31.26
C GLN A 265 3.48 12.06 -31.07
N SER A 266 3.85 11.20 -30.12
CA SER A 266 3.12 9.98 -29.80
C SER A 266 1.67 10.30 -29.39
N GLY A 267 0.68 9.62 -29.97
CA GLY A 267 -0.72 9.77 -29.62
C GLY A 267 -1.00 9.45 -28.16
N MET A 268 -0.33 8.43 -27.61
CA MET A 268 -0.45 8.00 -26.21
C MET A 268 0.08 9.08 -25.25
N LEU A 269 1.29 9.61 -25.49
CA LEU A 269 1.85 10.67 -24.66
C LEU A 269 1.01 11.97 -24.74
N ARG A 270 0.41 12.27 -25.89
CA ARG A 270 -0.54 13.39 -26.02
C ARG A 270 -1.83 13.16 -25.28
N SER A 271 -2.35 11.92 -25.23
CA SER A 271 -3.53 11.56 -24.46
C SER A 271 -3.27 11.76 -22.97
N ILE A 272 -2.13 11.29 -22.47
CA ILE A 272 -1.70 11.52 -21.08
C ILE A 272 -1.56 13.03 -20.79
N ALA A 273 -0.90 13.78 -21.68
CA ALA A 273 -0.71 15.23 -21.52
C ALA A 273 -2.02 16.05 -21.59
N ALA A 274 -3.09 15.47 -22.14
CA ALA A 274 -4.41 16.11 -22.21
C ALA A 274 -5.21 15.95 -20.89
N THR A 275 -4.73 15.17 -19.93
CA THR A 275 -5.36 15.04 -18.61
C THR A 275 -5.21 16.35 -17.85
N GLU A 276 -6.25 16.75 -17.11
CA GLU A 276 -6.22 17.99 -16.34
C GLU A 276 -5.25 17.91 -15.16
N PRO A 277 -4.28 18.84 -15.03
CA PRO A 277 -3.26 18.79 -13.98
C PRO A 277 -3.76 19.25 -12.61
N LEU A 278 -5.01 19.67 -12.47
CA LEU A 278 -5.67 20.10 -11.24
C LEU A 278 -4.95 21.24 -10.48
N GLU A 279 -4.42 22.23 -11.23
CA GLU A 279 -3.65 23.34 -10.66
C GLU A 279 -4.44 24.15 -9.60
N ASN A 280 -5.76 24.30 -9.81
CA ASN A 280 -6.63 24.99 -8.85
C ASN A 280 -6.70 24.25 -7.52
N LEU A 281 -6.78 22.92 -7.54
CA LEU A 281 -6.80 22.09 -6.35
C LEU A 281 -5.44 22.11 -5.64
N CYS A 282 -4.36 22.06 -6.41
CA CYS A 282 -2.99 22.21 -5.87
C CYS A 282 -2.84 23.57 -5.15
N THR A 283 -3.31 24.64 -5.78
CA THR A 283 -3.27 26.01 -5.19
C THR A 283 -4.10 26.08 -3.92
N LEU A 284 -5.31 25.51 -3.92
CA LEU A 284 -6.15 25.44 -2.72
C LEU A 284 -5.43 24.75 -1.56
N LEU A 285 -4.89 23.55 -1.79
CA LEU A 285 -4.24 22.76 -0.74
C LEU A 285 -2.99 23.45 -0.19
N ARG A 286 -2.15 24.02 -1.04
CA ARG A 286 -0.95 24.75 -0.64
C ARG A 286 -1.25 26.07 0.07
N HIS A 287 -2.38 26.70 -0.21
CA HIS A 287 -2.83 27.91 0.46
C HIS A 287 -3.53 27.61 1.78
N ALA A 288 -4.27 26.51 1.86
CA ALA A 288 -5.05 26.14 3.04
C ALA A 288 -4.21 25.46 4.12
N ILE A 289 -3.35 24.49 3.75
CA ILE A 289 -2.64 23.63 4.70
C ILE A 289 -1.26 24.20 5.03
N CYS A 290 -0.89 24.21 6.31
CA CYS A 290 0.43 24.67 6.75
C CYS A 290 1.53 23.67 6.37
N ASP A 291 2.81 24.10 6.39
CA ASP A 291 3.95 23.26 5.97
C ASP A 291 4.23 22.10 6.94
N GLU A 292 3.91 22.28 8.21
CA GLU A 292 4.05 21.29 9.27
C GLU A 292 2.70 21.14 9.99
N PRO A 293 1.72 20.42 9.41
CA PRO A 293 0.43 20.26 10.03
C PRO A 293 0.56 19.41 11.32
N PRO A 294 -0.18 19.76 12.37
CA PRO A 294 -0.19 19.00 13.59
C PRO A 294 -0.72 17.59 13.32
N PHE A 295 -0.29 16.63 14.12
CA PHE A 295 -0.68 15.25 13.99
C PHE A 295 -2.21 15.03 14.11
N SER A 296 -2.91 15.87 14.87
CA SER A 296 -4.35 15.83 15.04
C SER A 296 -5.04 17.09 14.56
N VAL A 297 -6.08 16.92 13.74
CA VAL A 297 -6.93 18.02 13.23
C VAL A 297 -7.58 18.83 14.37
N ARG A 298 -7.80 18.20 15.53
CA ARG A 298 -8.47 18.81 16.69
C ARG A 298 -7.54 19.66 17.55
N GLU A 299 -6.23 19.64 17.31
CA GLU A 299 -5.27 20.47 18.06
C GLU A 299 -5.23 21.92 17.58
N GLY A 300 -5.86 22.21 16.44
CA GLY A 300 -5.71 23.49 15.75
C GLY A 300 -4.31 23.65 15.12
N GLY A 301 -4.11 24.66 14.30
CA GLY A 301 -2.84 24.92 13.63
C GLY A 301 -2.65 24.19 12.28
N ILE A 302 -3.72 23.58 11.73
CA ILE A 302 -3.70 22.92 10.43
C ILE A 302 -3.65 23.93 9.31
N LEU A 303 -4.43 25.02 9.44
CA LEU A 303 -4.55 26.00 8.40
C LEU A 303 -3.36 26.94 8.38
N ARG A 304 -2.91 27.28 7.19
CA ARG A 304 -1.86 28.29 6.96
C ARG A 304 -2.34 29.68 7.38
N SER A 305 -1.45 30.48 7.92
CA SER A 305 -1.73 31.91 8.15
C SER A 305 -2.03 32.61 6.82
N GLY A 306 -3.05 33.43 6.78
CA GLY A 306 -3.56 34.10 5.58
C GLY A 306 -4.69 33.35 4.87
N TYR A 307 -5.02 32.12 5.28
CA TYR A 307 -6.15 31.37 4.69
C TYR A 307 -7.51 31.89 5.18
N SER A 308 -7.60 32.26 6.48
CA SER A 308 -8.82 32.81 7.08
C SER A 308 -8.49 33.97 8.00
N GLU A 309 -9.03 35.16 7.67
CA GLU A 309 -8.84 36.38 8.49
C GLU A 309 -9.35 36.18 9.92
N GLU A 310 -10.45 35.46 10.12
CA GLU A 310 -11.02 35.24 11.44
C GLU A 310 -10.16 34.28 12.29
N VAL A 311 -9.59 33.21 11.69
CA VAL A 311 -8.64 32.32 12.37
C VAL A 311 -7.38 33.10 12.78
N ASP A 312 -6.84 33.92 11.88
CA ASP A 312 -5.65 34.75 12.16
C ASP A 312 -5.91 35.81 13.24
N ARG A 313 -7.10 36.41 13.24
CA ARG A 313 -7.54 37.32 14.30
C ARG A 313 -7.59 36.62 15.66
N LEU A 314 -8.20 35.42 15.72
CA LEU A 314 -8.31 34.63 16.95
C LEU A 314 -6.94 34.15 17.44
N ARG A 315 -6.05 33.75 16.53
CA ARG A 315 -4.66 33.38 16.85
C ARG A 315 -3.92 34.58 17.46
N ASN A 316 -4.08 35.76 16.87
CA ASN A 316 -3.47 36.97 17.41
C ASN A 316 -3.97 37.32 18.83
N ILE A 317 -5.26 37.14 19.08
CA ILE A 317 -5.84 37.32 20.43
C ILE A 317 -5.25 36.29 21.40
N ARG A 318 -5.16 35.02 21.00
CA ARG A 318 -4.58 33.93 21.84
C ARG A 318 -3.11 34.21 22.18
N ASP A 319 -2.31 34.55 21.18
CA ASP A 319 -0.85 34.66 21.32
C ASP A 319 -0.43 36.00 21.95
N ASN A 320 -1.18 37.05 21.71
CA ASN A 320 -0.90 38.38 22.20
C ASN A 320 -1.91 38.90 23.25
N GLY A 321 -2.72 38.01 23.84
CA GLY A 321 -3.75 38.41 24.82
C GLY A 321 -3.22 39.29 25.97
N ALA A 322 -2.04 38.93 26.49
CA ALA A 322 -1.37 39.77 27.53
C ALA A 322 -0.98 41.16 27.01
N LYS A 323 -0.62 41.28 25.75
CA LYS A 323 -0.31 42.56 25.11
C LYS A 323 -1.57 43.37 24.87
N CYS A 324 -2.65 42.78 24.42
CA CYS A 324 -3.97 43.43 24.27
C CYS A 324 -4.48 43.97 25.61
N VAL A 325 -4.30 43.21 26.70
CA VAL A 325 -4.62 43.68 28.07
C VAL A 325 -3.74 44.86 28.47
N ALA A 326 -2.44 44.84 28.17
CA ALA A 326 -1.52 45.95 28.45
C ALA A 326 -1.84 47.20 27.64
N GLU A 327 -2.24 47.06 26.38
CA GLU A 327 -2.68 48.16 25.52
C GLU A 327 -4.00 48.78 26.02
N LEU A 328 -4.93 47.93 26.48
CA LEU A 328 -6.15 48.38 27.13
C LEU A 328 -5.80 49.17 28.41
N GLU A 329 -4.90 48.64 29.25
CA GLU A 329 -4.43 49.33 30.46
C GLU A 329 -3.83 50.69 30.15
N ALA A 330 -2.98 50.78 29.12
CA ALA A 330 -2.36 52.07 28.71
C ALA A 330 -3.41 53.07 28.25
N ARG A 331 -4.37 52.65 27.44
CA ARG A 331 -5.46 53.49 26.92
C ARG A 331 -6.39 53.94 28.06
N GLU A 332 -6.72 53.07 28.98
CA GLU A 332 -7.54 53.45 30.13
C GLU A 332 -6.85 54.39 31.12
N LYS A 333 -5.50 54.30 31.27
CA LYS A 333 -4.69 55.25 32.02
C LYS A 333 -4.73 56.64 31.39
N GLU A 334 -4.64 56.73 30.06
CA GLU A 334 -4.70 57.98 29.32
C GLU A 334 -6.11 58.60 29.38
N ARG A 335 -7.15 57.76 29.19
CA ARG A 335 -8.56 58.17 29.19
C ARG A 335 -9.03 58.70 30.57
N THR A 336 -8.63 58.03 31.63
CA THR A 336 -9.04 58.36 33.02
C THR A 336 -8.09 59.35 33.69
N GLY A 337 -6.87 59.52 33.18
CA GLY A 337 -5.82 60.30 33.83
C GLY A 337 -5.19 59.65 35.06
N ILE A 338 -5.60 58.43 35.42
CA ILE A 338 -5.15 57.73 36.62
C ILE A 338 -3.86 56.92 36.31
N LYS A 339 -2.70 57.52 36.59
CA LYS A 339 -1.40 56.93 36.32
C LYS A 339 -1.14 55.60 37.02
N LYS A 340 -1.79 55.32 38.15
CA LYS A 340 -1.62 54.10 38.95
C LYS A 340 -2.70 53.03 38.69
N LEU A 341 -3.59 53.24 37.72
CA LEU A 341 -4.54 52.21 37.27
C LEU A 341 -3.78 50.99 36.77
N LYS A 342 -4.24 49.80 37.11
CA LYS A 342 -3.70 48.53 36.62
C LYS A 342 -4.82 47.59 36.22
N VAL A 343 -4.62 46.83 35.17
CA VAL A 343 -5.46 45.71 34.84
C VAL A 343 -4.84 44.44 35.46
N GLY A 344 -5.60 43.75 36.29
CA GLY A 344 -5.17 42.50 36.95
C GLY A 344 -6.10 41.35 36.62
N TYR A 345 -5.65 40.13 36.88
CA TYR A 345 -6.44 38.90 36.73
C TYR A 345 -6.63 38.19 38.08
N ASN A 346 -7.83 37.70 38.33
CA ASN A 346 -8.15 36.90 39.50
C ASN A 346 -8.92 35.64 39.06
N LYS A 347 -8.52 34.46 39.54
CA LYS A 347 -9.14 33.19 39.15
C LYS A 347 -10.65 33.10 39.45
N VAL A 348 -11.16 33.89 40.40
CA VAL A 348 -12.59 33.87 40.81
C VAL A 348 -13.40 34.89 40.00
N PHE A 349 -12.81 36.03 39.69
CA PHE A 349 -13.51 37.19 39.10
C PHE A 349 -13.07 37.57 37.68
N GLY A 350 -12.06 36.89 37.16
CA GLY A 350 -11.49 37.20 35.83
C GLY A 350 -10.64 38.47 35.83
N TYR A 351 -10.59 39.17 34.69
CA TYR A 351 -9.88 40.42 34.56
C TYR A 351 -10.65 41.57 35.25
N TYR A 352 -9.89 42.50 35.84
CA TYR A 352 -10.45 43.67 36.54
C TYR A 352 -9.49 44.86 36.40
N ILE A 353 -10.06 46.06 36.45
CA ILE A 353 -9.32 47.32 36.53
C ILE A 353 -9.21 47.71 38.00
N ASP A 354 -8.00 47.80 38.51
CA ASP A 354 -7.70 48.19 39.90
C ASP A 354 -7.45 49.68 39.95
N VAL A 355 -8.32 50.43 40.63
CA VAL A 355 -8.23 51.88 40.85
C VAL A 355 -7.88 52.10 42.34
N PRO A 356 -6.65 52.58 42.64
CA PRO A 356 -6.24 52.80 44.01
C PRO A 356 -6.90 54.03 44.61
N ASN A 357 -7.25 53.96 45.93
CA ASN A 357 -7.83 55.12 46.64
C ASN A 357 -6.96 56.39 46.61
N SER A 358 -5.66 56.25 46.30
CA SER A 358 -4.72 57.36 46.12
C SER A 358 -4.95 58.20 44.87
N ALA A 359 -5.86 57.78 43.98
CA ALA A 359 -6.21 58.54 42.77
C ALA A 359 -7.12 59.74 43.03
N GLY A 360 -7.69 59.89 44.27
CA GLY A 360 -8.62 60.93 44.63
C GLY A 360 -10.04 60.74 44.07
N ALA A 361 -10.91 61.69 44.23
CA ALA A 361 -12.26 61.65 43.67
C ALA A 361 -12.21 61.99 42.15
N VAL A 362 -11.85 61.00 41.32
CA VAL A 362 -11.90 61.06 39.86
C VAL A 362 -13.25 60.57 39.41
N GLU A 363 -14.03 61.33 38.63
CA GLU A 363 -15.23 60.81 37.97
C GLU A 363 -14.81 59.74 36.94
N LEU A 364 -15.13 58.51 37.23
CA LEU A 364 -14.91 57.39 36.29
C LEU A 364 -16.03 57.42 35.23
N PRO A 365 -15.72 56.99 33.98
CA PRO A 365 -16.73 56.87 32.95
C PRO A 365 -17.87 55.93 33.37
N GLU A 366 -19.09 56.18 32.89
CA GLU A 366 -20.30 55.40 33.22
C GLU A 366 -20.18 53.93 32.96
N GLU A 367 -19.28 53.53 32.06
CA GLU A 367 -19.02 52.13 31.68
C GLU A 367 -18.25 51.31 32.74
N TYR A 368 -17.69 52.02 33.78
CA TYR A 368 -16.98 51.33 34.86
C TYR A 368 -17.97 50.78 35.88
N ILE A 369 -18.18 49.49 35.80
CA ILE A 369 -19.08 48.77 36.70
C ILE A 369 -18.26 48.24 37.89
N ARG A 370 -18.59 48.73 39.11
CA ARG A 370 -17.89 48.34 40.33
C ARG A 370 -18.14 46.89 40.69
N LYS A 371 -17.07 46.12 40.89
CA LYS A 371 -17.11 44.67 41.19
C LYS A 371 -16.74 44.37 42.65
N GLN A 372 -15.75 45.09 43.19
CA GLN A 372 -15.27 44.85 44.56
C GLN A 372 -14.61 46.10 45.12
N THR A 373 -14.90 46.39 46.42
CA THR A 373 -14.22 47.43 47.21
C THR A 373 -13.18 46.74 48.12
N LEU A 374 -11.95 47.26 48.07
CA LEU A 374 -10.83 46.82 48.91
C LEU A 374 -10.39 47.96 49.82
N VAL A 375 -9.59 47.62 50.84
CA VAL A 375 -9.05 48.61 51.78
C VAL A 375 -8.22 49.71 51.08
N ASN A 376 -7.51 49.37 50.01
CA ASN A 376 -6.56 50.23 49.30
C ASN A 376 -7.02 50.70 47.91
N GLY A 377 -8.20 50.30 47.43
CA GLY A 377 -8.69 50.63 46.10
C GLY A 377 -10.02 49.96 45.77
N GLU A 378 -10.52 50.24 44.59
CA GLU A 378 -11.74 49.64 44.07
C GLU A 378 -11.45 48.91 42.73
N ARG A 379 -12.14 47.79 42.55
CA ARG A 379 -12.03 46.98 41.35
C ARG A 379 -13.25 47.13 40.46
N TYR A 380 -13.00 47.42 39.23
CA TYR A 380 -14.01 47.65 38.21
C TYR A 380 -13.84 46.71 37.03
N PHE A 381 -14.88 46.53 36.26
CA PHE A 381 -14.81 45.95 34.92
C PHE A 381 -15.53 46.87 33.93
N THR A 382 -15.12 46.84 32.70
CA THR A 382 -15.81 47.48 31.58
C THR A 382 -16.35 46.42 30.63
N PRO A 383 -17.41 46.70 29.85
CA PRO A 383 -17.89 45.75 28.83
C PRO A 383 -16.80 45.34 27.84
N GLU A 384 -15.89 46.26 27.53
CA GLU A 384 -14.76 45.99 26.64
C GLU A 384 -13.75 44.99 27.27
N LEU A 385 -13.37 45.19 28.53
CA LEU A 385 -12.49 44.28 29.27
C LEU A 385 -13.12 42.91 29.41
N LYS A 386 -14.43 42.84 29.63
CA LYS A 386 -15.13 41.55 29.72
C LYS A 386 -15.20 40.87 28.39
N LYS A 387 -15.42 41.59 27.28
CA LYS A 387 -15.38 41.01 25.93
C LYS A 387 -13.99 40.51 25.60
N LEU A 388 -12.92 41.23 25.95
CA LEU A 388 -11.55 40.78 25.75
C LEU A 388 -11.24 39.53 26.60
N GLU A 389 -11.76 39.43 27.81
CA GLU A 389 -11.67 38.21 28.65
C GLU A 389 -12.35 37.03 28.02
N ASP A 390 -13.58 37.19 27.55
CA ASP A 390 -14.36 36.16 26.88
C ASP A 390 -13.68 35.72 25.55
N ASP A 391 -13.12 36.69 24.80
CA ASP A 391 -12.37 36.45 23.58
C ASP A 391 -11.06 35.66 23.85
N ILE A 392 -10.30 36.00 24.91
CA ILE A 392 -9.06 35.29 25.27
C ILE A 392 -9.37 33.88 25.81
N SER A 393 -10.39 33.72 26.64
CA SER A 393 -10.73 32.46 27.25
C SER A 393 -11.36 31.45 26.26
N SER A 394 -12.13 31.95 25.28
CA SER A 394 -12.80 31.15 24.27
C SER A 394 -12.03 31.04 22.95
N ALA A 395 -10.98 31.85 22.76
CA ALA A 395 -10.24 31.92 21.50
C ALA A 395 -9.71 30.55 21.07
N ARG A 396 -9.21 29.76 22.00
CA ARG A 396 -8.66 28.43 21.71
C ARG A 396 -9.73 27.47 21.19
N GLU A 397 -10.82 27.34 21.89
CA GLU A 397 -11.95 26.48 21.50
C GLU A 397 -12.57 26.91 20.17
N ARG A 398 -12.68 28.24 19.97
CA ARG A 398 -13.19 28.82 18.73
C ARG A 398 -12.24 28.59 17.55
N ILE A 399 -10.91 28.69 17.76
CA ILE A 399 -9.90 28.39 16.74
C ILE A 399 -10.02 26.92 16.35
N GLU A 400 -10.01 25.99 17.32
CA GLU A 400 -10.09 24.57 17.08
C GLU A 400 -11.36 24.19 16.29
N THR A 401 -12.52 24.75 16.67
CA THR A 401 -13.79 24.51 15.98
C THR A 401 -13.78 25.11 14.57
N LEU A 402 -13.36 26.35 14.42
CA LEU A 402 -13.37 27.04 13.12
C LEU A 402 -12.36 26.43 12.14
N GLU A 403 -11.17 26.08 12.60
CA GLU A 403 -10.17 25.38 11.77
C GLU A 403 -10.66 24.01 11.35
N TYR A 404 -11.33 23.28 12.22
CA TYR A 404 -11.94 22.00 11.88
C TYR A 404 -13.02 22.13 10.80
N ASP A 405 -13.90 23.11 10.91
CA ASP A 405 -14.96 23.35 9.93
C ASP A 405 -14.39 23.78 8.57
N LEU A 406 -13.41 24.67 8.56
CA LEU A 406 -12.72 25.10 7.34
C LEU A 406 -11.93 23.96 6.70
N PHE A 407 -11.29 23.12 7.50
CA PHE A 407 -10.61 21.93 7.00
C PHE A 407 -11.59 20.93 6.38
N ARG A 408 -12.77 20.74 6.97
CA ARG A 408 -13.83 19.92 6.37
C ARG A 408 -14.31 20.46 5.03
N ASP A 409 -14.36 21.79 4.88
CA ASP A 409 -14.69 22.41 3.58
C ASP A 409 -13.60 22.15 2.54
N VAL A 410 -12.31 22.16 2.93
CA VAL A 410 -11.20 21.75 2.05
C VAL A 410 -11.35 20.29 1.65
N LEU A 411 -11.61 19.40 2.61
CA LEU A 411 -11.83 17.96 2.33
C LEU A 411 -12.99 17.73 1.36
N ARG A 412 -14.10 18.49 1.49
CA ARG A 412 -15.22 18.39 0.58
C ARG A 412 -14.83 18.80 -0.84
N GLN A 413 -14.11 19.93 -1.00
CA GLN A 413 -13.62 20.38 -2.31
C GLN A 413 -12.66 19.36 -2.96
N VAL A 414 -11.84 18.65 -2.19
CA VAL A 414 -11.04 17.52 -2.69
C VAL A 414 -11.94 16.36 -3.10
N GLY A 415 -12.94 16.02 -2.27
CA GLY A 415 -13.89 14.95 -2.55
C GLY A 415 -14.69 15.17 -3.83
N ASP A 416 -15.12 16.42 -4.08
CA ASP A 416 -15.85 16.82 -5.28
C ASP A 416 -15.03 16.64 -6.59
N ARG A 417 -13.69 16.46 -6.48
CA ARG A 417 -12.76 16.30 -7.62
C ARG A 417 -12.08 14.92 -7.64
N VAL A 418 -12.63 13.95 -6.93
CA VAL A 418 -12.03 12.61 -6.77
C VAL A 418 -11.88 11.88 -8.11
N ASP A 419 -12.86 11.97 -9.00
CA ASP A 419 -12.80 11.31 -10.31
C ASP A 419 -11.66 11.87 -11.18
N GLU A 420 -11.44 13.19 -11.11
CA GLU A 420 -10.35 13.86 -11.83
C GLU A 420 -8.99 13.52 -11.22
N LEU A 421 -8.89 13.40 -9.90
CA LEU A 421 -7.70 12.94 -9.20
C LEU A 421 -7.35 11.50 -9.58
N GLN A 422 -8.33 10.63 -9.69
CA GLN A 422 -8.14 9.25 -10.14
C GLN A 422 -7.68 9.19 -11.60
N ALA A 423 -8.27 10.00 -12.48
CA ALA A 423 -7.86 10.10 -13.88
C ALA A 423 -6.41 10.60 -13.99
N LEU A 424 -6.03 11.61 -13.22
CA LEU A 424 -4.66 12.13 -13.16
C LEU A 424 -3.68 11.06 -12.64
N SER A 425 -4.04 10.37 -11.58
CA SER A 425 -3.24 9.28 -11.01
C SER A 425 -3.03 8.15 -12.01
N ALA A 426 -4.09 7.71 -12.72
CA ALA A 426 -4.00 6.69 -13.75
C ALA A 426 -3.08 7.12 -14.91
N ALA A 427 -3.18 8.36 -15.36
CA ALA A 427 -2.34 8.91 -16.42
C ALA A 427 -0.85 8.96 -16.02
N LEU A 428 -0.55 9.36 -14.79
CA LEU A 428 0.81 9.36 -14.25
C LEU A 428 1.35 7.94 -14.06
N ALA A 429 0.54 6.99 -13.59
CA ALA A 429 0.92 5.59 -13.43
C ALA A 429 1.23 4.94 -14.78
N GLU A 430 0.43 5.22 -15.82
CA GLU A 430 0.70 4.76 -17.17
C GLU A 430 2.03 5.32 -17.69
N LEU A 431 2.28 6.61 -17.49
CA LEU A 431 3.53 7.26 -17.87
C LEU A 431 4.74 6.64 -17.16
N ASP A 432 4.64 6.41 -15.84
CA ASP A 432 5.72 5.80 -15.04
C ASP A 432 6.05 4.39 -15.54
N ALA A 433 5.02 3.57 -15.79
CA ALA A 433 5.20 2.24 -16.37
C ALA A 433 5.91 2.29 -17.73
N LEU A 434 5.50 3.20 -18.63
CA LEU A 434 6.13 3.37 -19.94
C LEU A 434 7.59 3.85 -19.84
N CYS A 435 7.86 4.79 -18.93
CA CYS A 435 9.23 5.26 -18.68
C CYS A 435 10.12 4.14 -18.13
N SER A 436 9.61 3.35 -17.20
CA SER A 436 10.33 2.22 -16.61
C SER A 436 10.63 1.15 -17.65
N LEU A 437 9.66 0.79 -18.49
CA LEU A 437 9.87 -0.17 -19.59
C LEU A 437 10.88 0.36 -20.62
N ALA A 438 10.82 1.65 -20.96
CA ALA A 438 11.76 2.28 -21.90
C ALA A 438 13.19 2.31 -21.32
N GLU A 439 13.37 2.67 -20.05
CA GLU A 439 14.67 2.68 -19.39
C GLU A 439 15.31 1.29 -19.36
N VAL A 440 14.54 0.27 -18.98
CA VAL A 440 14.99 -1.13 -18.97
C VAL A 440 15.37 -1.59 -20.37
N ALA A 441 14.58 -1.22 -21.39
CA ALA A 441 14.85 -1.58 -22.78
C ALA A 441 16.17 -0.97 -23.29
N VAL A 442 16.38 0.31 -23.03
CA VAL A 442 17.63 1.01 -23.42
C VAL A 442 18.83 0.44 -22.67
N ARG A 443 18.73 0.27 -21.35
CA ARG A 443 19.82 -0.22 -20.51
C ARG A 443 20.29 -1.64 -20.90
N ASN A 444 19.35 -2.50 -21.30
CA ASN A 444 19.63 -3.92 -21.54
C ASN A 444 19.63 -4.28 -23.04
N ASN A 445 19.57 -3.30 -23.93
CA ASN A 445 19.51 -3.51 -25.38
C ASN A 445 18.38 -4.47 -25.79
N TYR A 446 17.17 -4.19 -25.33
CA TYR A 446 15.96 -4.91 -25.75
C TYR A 446 15.42 -4.32 -27.05
N VAL A 447 14.75 -5.13 -27.85
CA VAL A 447 14.16 -4.74 -29.12
C VAL A 447 12.65 -4.72 -29.07
N CYS A 448 12.05 -3.87 -29.89
CA CYS A 448 10.60 -3.85 -30.06
C CYS A 448 10.14 -5.14 -30.76
N PRO A 449 9.30 -5.98 -30.14
CA PRO A 449 8.74 -7.15 -30.80
C PRO A 449 7.66 -6.75 -31.80
N GLU A 450 7.51 -7.54 -32.85
CA GLU A 450 6.36 -7.48 -33.74
C GLU A 450 5.26 -8.37 -33.18
N ILE A 451 4.07 -7.81 -32.95
CA ILE A 451 2.91 -8.54 -32.44
C ILE A 451 1.92 -8.78 -33.57
N GLU A 452 1.56 -10.03 -33.77
CA GLU A 452 0.67 -10.44 -34.85
C GLU A 452 -0.54 -11.25 -34.33
N VAL A 453 -1.64 -11.13 -35.08
CA VAL A 453 -2.78 -12.04 -34.90
C VAL A 453 -2.47 -13.31 -35.73
N SER A 454 -1.56 -14.11 -35.22
CA SER A 454 -1.08 -15.34 -35.85
C SER A 454 -0.76 -16.40 -34.78
N HIS A 455 -0.53 -17.65 -35.21
CA HIS A 455 -0.04 -18.71 -34.33
C HIS A 455 1.50 -18.86 -34.37
N THR A 456 2.21 -17.88 -34.91
CA THR A 456 3.67 -17.94 -35.08
C THR A 456 4.37 -17.30 -33.88
N LEU A 457 5.42 -17.96 -33.42
CA LEU A 457 6.37 -17.43 -32.44
C LEU A 457 7.78 -17.60 -33.00
N THR A 458 8.44 -16.50 -33.34
CA THR A 458 9.81 -16.49 -33.81
C THR A 458 10.63 -15.52 -32.97
N ILE A 459 11.67 -16.03 -32.33
CA ILE A 459 12.61 -15.26 -31.51
C ILE A 459 14.02 -15.55 -32.05
N ALA A 460 14.72 -14.54 -32.49
CA ALA A 460 16.11 -14.63 -32.89
C ALA A 460 17.03 -14.15 -31.77
N GLU A 461 18.01 -14.95 -31.41
CA GLU A 461 18.98 -14.67 -30.36
C GLU A 461 18.35 -14.20 -29.05
N GLY A 462 17.30 -14.92 -28.60
CA GLY A 462 16.63 -14.66 -27.34
C GLY A 462 17.56 -14.86 -26.15
N ARG A 463 17.41 -14.00 -25.15
CA ARG A 463 18.17 -14.02 -23.88
C ARG A 463 17.22 -14.11 -22.70
N HIS A 464 17.67 -14.69 -21.59
CA HIS A 464 16.85 -14.75 -20.37
C HIS A 464 17.08 -13.48 -19.54
N PRO A 465 16.08 -12.59 -19.35
CA PRO A 465 16.30 -11.26 -18.76
C PRO A 465 16.88 -11.31 -17.34
N VAL A 466 16.47 -12.27 -16.53
CA VAL A 466 16.95 -12.41 -15.15
C VAL A 466 18.34 -13.08 -15.12
N VAL A 467 18.53 -14.19 -15.82
CA VAL A 467 19.80 -14.94 -15.78
C VAL A 467 20.93 -14.12 -16.39
N GLU A 468 20.66 -13.36 -17.45
CA GLU A 468 21.62 -12.45 -18.08
C GLU A 468 22.14 -11.40 -17.08
N GLN A 469 21.26 -10.85 -16.24
CA GLN A 469 21.63 -9.83 -15.24
C GLN A 469 22.37 -10.43 -14.03
N MET A 470 22.06 -11.68 -13.67
CA MET A 470 22.72 -12.35 -12.53
C MET A 470 24.12 -12.90 -12.87
N GLN A 471 24.38 -13.26 -14.13
CA GLN A 471 25.67 -13.81 -14.59
C GLN A 471 26.61 -12.68 -15.05
N ARG A 472 27.19 -11.95 -14.10
CA ARG A 472 28.08 -10.81 -14.42
C ARG A 472 29.43 -11.23 -15.01
N ASP A 473 29.90 -12.44 -14.74
CA ASP A 473 31.24 -12.92 -15.11
C ASP A 473 31.29 -13.73 -16.40
N THR A 474 30.15 -14.12 -16.94
CA THR A 474 30.05 -14.92 -18.17
C THR A 474 29.00 -14.38 -19.12
N LEU A 475 29.33 -14.30 -20.42
CA LEU A 475 28.35 -13.91 -21.41
C LEU A 475 27.22 -14.94 -21.51
N PHE A 476 25.97 -14.46 -21.52
CA PHE A 476 24.81 -15.28 -21.78
C PHE A 476 24.83 -15.77 -23.24
N VAL A 477 24.53 -17.05 -23.46
CA VAL A 477 24.47 -17.63 -24.80
C VAL A 477 23.04 -17.49 -25.34
N PRO A 478 22.80 -16.63 -26.33
CA PRO A 478 21.47 -16.43 -26.90
C PRO A 478 21.02 -17.61 -27.75
N ASN A 479 19.71 -17.87 -27.77
CA ASN A 479 19.11 -18.98 -28.51
C ASN A 479 17.91 -18.52 -29.36
N ASP A 480 17.76 -19.18 -30.51
CA ASP A 480 16.63 -18.98 -31.39
C ASP A 480 15.45 -19.86 -30.96
N THR A 481 14.23 -19.39 -31.16
CA THR A 481 13.00 -20.14 -30.94
C THR A 481 12.08 -19.97 -32.13
N HIS A 482 11.52 -21.08 -32.62
CA HIS A 482 10.50 -21.07 -33.65
C HIS A 482 9.39 -22.04 -33.28
N LEU A 483 8.15 -21.58 -33.24
CA LEU A 483 6.95 -22.39 -33.07
C LEU A 483 5.85 -21.87 -33.99
N ASN A 484 5.05 -22.76 -34.55
CA ASN A 484 3.89 -22.41 -35.39
C ASN A 484 2.78 -23.47 -35.21
N ASP A 485 1.69 -23.35 -35.94
CA ASP A 485 0.56 -24.28 -35.91
C ASP A 485 0.63 -25.39 -36.98
N THR A 486 1.69 -25.45 -37.77
CA THR A 486 1.85 -26.39 -38.92
C THR A 486 2.89 -27.46 -38.66
N ASP A 487 4.16 -27.15 -38.82
CA ASP A 487 5.27 -28.07 -38.87
C ASP A 487 6.20 -28.02 -37.63
N ASP A 488 6.01 -27.02 -36.77
CA ASP A 488 6.79 -26.82 -35.54
C ASP A 488 5.89 -26.37 -34.38
N ARG A 489 4.87 -27.18 -34.11
CA ARG A 489 3.91 -26.91 -33.01
C ARG A 489 4.45 -27.34 -31.67
N VAL A 490 5.14 -28.46 -31.62
CA VAL A 490 5.71 -29.02 -30.42
C VAL A 490 7.22 -29.19 -30.58
N ALA A 491 7.97 -28.46 -29.81
CA ALA A 491 9.43 -28.56 -29.73
C ALA A 491 9.82 -29.48 -28.60
N ILE A 492 10.31 -30.72 -28.94
CA ILE A 492 10.89 -31.65 -27.97
C ILE A 492 12.34 -31.21 -27.72
N VAL A 493 12.65 -30.83 -26.49
CA VAL A 493 13.99 -30.35 -26.08
C VAL A 493 14.70 -31.45 -25.29
N THR A 494 15.74 -32.03 -25.86
CA THR A 494 16.54 -33.08 -25.22
C THR A 494 17.95 -32.60 -24.86
N GLY A 495 18.64 -33.33 -23.99
CA GLY A 495 20.01 -33.04 -23.59
C GLY A 495 20.26 -33.23 -22.10
N PRO A 496 21.52 -33.13 -21.63
CA PRO A 496 21.89 -33.43 -20.25
C PRO A 496 21.31 -32.43 -19.25
N ASN A 497 21.31 -32.86 -17.97
CA ASN A 497 20.91 -31.98 -16.87
C ASN A 497 21.91 -30.82 -16.74
N MET A 498 21.45 -29.67 -16.20
CA MET A 498 22.23 -28.45 -16.03
C MET A 498 22.75 -27.81 -17.34
N ALA A 499 22.41 -28.37 -18.51
CA ALA A 499 22.83 -27.77 -19.78
C ALA A 499 22.07 -26.51 -20.16
N GLY A 500 20.90 -26.24 -19.54
CA GLY A 500 20.14 -25.01 -19.73
C GLY A 500 18.78 -25.20 -20.44
N LYS A 501 18.24 -26.42 -20.56
CA LYS A 501 16.92 -26.71 -21.15
C LYS A 501 15.82 -25.84 -20.54
N SER A 502 15.63 -25.95 -19.23
CA SER A 502 14.61 -25.24 -18.46
C SER A 502 14.80 -23.70 -18.55
N THR A 503 16.05 -23.22 -18.56
CA THR A 503 16.35 -21.79 -18.74
C THR A 503 15.89 -21.30 -20.10
N TYR A 504 16.15 -22.06 -21.18
CA TYR A 504 15.72 -21.74 -22.53
C TYR A 504 14.18 -21.67 -22.65
N MET A 505 13.48 -22.64 -22.08
CA MET A 505 12.01 -22.67 -22.16
C MET A 505 11.38 -21.52 -21.33
N ARG A 506 11.93 -21.24 -20.13
CA ARG A 506 11.49 -20.10 -19.30
C ARG A 506 11.75 -18.78 -20.01
N GLN A 507 12.90 -18.61 -20.64
CA GLN A 507 13.25 -17.46 -21.47
C GLN A 507 12.16 -17.19 -22.52
N THR A 508 11.74 -18.21 -23.25
CA THR A 508 10.70 -18.10 -24.28
C THR A 508 9.37 -17.65 -23.68
N ALA A 509 8.93 -18.23 -22.56
CA ALA A 509 7.72 -17.83 -21.88
C ALA A 509 7.77 -16.39 -21.39
N ILE A 510 8.89 -15.95 -20.81
CA ILE A 510 9.07 -14.58 -20.31
C ILE A 510 9.07 -13.60 -21.48
N ILE A 511 9.74 -13.90 -22.60
CA ILE A 511 9.74 -13.03 -23.80
C ILE A 511 8.33 -12.84 -24.33
N VAL A 512 7.51 -13.92 -24.41
CA VAL A 512 6.11 -13.82 -24.83
C VAL A 512 5.30 -12.96 -23.88
N LEU A 513 5.44 -13.13 -22.56
CA LEU A 513 4.76 -12.31 -21.57
C LEU A 513 5.18 -10.84 -21.67
N MET A 514 6.48 -10.56 -21.78
CA MET A 514 7.01 -9.20 -21.94
C MET A 514 6.45 -8.53 -23.20
N ALA A 515 6.43 -9.26 -24.33
CA ALA A 515 5.87 -8.75 -25.58
C ALA A 515 4.39 -8.38 -25.44
N GLN A 516 3.59 -9.22 -24.79
CA GLN A 516 2.14 -9.01 -24.65
C GLN A 516 1.74 -7.91 -23.66
N ILE A 517 2.60 -7.58 -22.68
CA ILE A 517 2.38 -6.41 -21.81
C ILE A 517 2.87 -5.10 -22.42
N GLY A 518 3.38 -5.11 -23.68
CA GLY A 518 3.89 -3.91 -24.36
C GLY A 518 5.34 -3.58 -24.06
N SER A 519 6.10 -4.46 -23.42
CA SER A 519 7.54 -4.29 -23.18
C SER A 519 8.35 -4.66 -24.40
N PHE A 520 9.51 -4.02 -24.55
CA PHE A 520 10.58 -4.53 -25.43
C PHE A 520 11.17 -5.82 -24.85
N VAL A 521 11.75 -6.64 -25.70
CA VAL A 521 12.16 -8.01 -25.35
C VAL A 521 13.67 -8.25 -25.53
N PRO A 522 14.27 -9.10 -24.71
CA PRO A 522 15.70 -9.44 -24.77
C PRO A 522 15.98 -10.41 -25.94
N ALA A 523 15.99 -9.88 -27.16
CA ALA A 523 16.25 -10.64 -28.38
C ALA A 523 16.95 -9.74 -29.41
N ARG A 524 17.44 -10.34 -30.52
CA ARG A 524 17.85 -9.56 -31.70
C ARG A 524 16.63 -9.13 -32.51
N SER A 525 15.63 -10.01 -32.61
CA SER A 525 14.31 -9.71 -33.18
C SER A 525 13.31 -10.72 -32.63
N ALA A 526 12.04 -10.33 -32.55
CA ALA A 526 10.97 -11.22 -32.13
C ALA A 526 9.68 -10.88 -32.87
N THR A 527 9.01 -11.92 -33.39
CA THR A 527 7.64 -11.87 -33.88
C THR A 527 6.82 -12.80 -33.01
N VAL A 528 5.82 -12.24 -32.35
CA VAL A 528 5.02 -12.95 -31.33
C VAL A 528 3.55 -12.95 -31.74
N GLY A 529 3.03 -14.13 -32.09
CA GLY A 529 1.60 -14.33 -32.23
C GLY A 529 0.92 -14.29 -30.86
N ILE A 530 -0.23 -13.64 -30.79
CA ILE A 530 -0.99 -13.46 -29.53
C ILE A 530 -1.27 -14.83 -28.90
N CYS A 531 -0.94 -14.96 -27.62
CA CYS A 531 -1.28 -16.10 -26.78
C CYS A 531 -2.35 -15.71 -25.77
N ASP A 532 -3.40 -16.52 -25.65
CA ASP A 532 -4.45 -16.30 -24.65
C ASP A 532 -3.95 -16.62 -23.24
N ARG A 533 -3.07 -17.63 -23.10
CA ARG A 533 -2.49 -18.07 -21.83
C ARG A 533 -1.09 -18.64 -22.02
N VAL A 534 -0.28 -18.48 -20.99
CA VAL A 534 1.02 -19.15 -20.88
C VAL A 534 0.96 -20.10 -19.68
N PHE A 535 1.05 -21.38 -19.94
CA PHE A 535 1.10 -22.42 -18.90
C PHE A 535 2.50 -22.94 -18.71
N THR A 536 2.91 -23.08 -17.45
CA THR A 536 4.23 -23.65 -17.14
C THR A 536 4.11 -24.79 -16.13
N ARG A 537 4.75 -25.92 -16.43
CA ARG A 537 5.00 -27.00 -15.50
C ARG A 537 6.51 -27.22 -15.45
N ILE A 538 7.16 -26.68 -14.44
CA ILE A 538 8.61 -26.65 -14.30
C ILE A 538 8.97 -27.04 -12.89
N GLY A 539 9.53 -28.26 -12.70
CA GLY A 539 10.06 -28.81 -11.45
C GLY A 539 9.15 -28.65 -10.21
N ALA A 540 8.89 -29.67 -9.45
CA ALA A 540 8.20 -29.56 -8.18
C ALA A 540 9.16 -29.01 -7.12
N SER A 541 8.72 -27.98 -6.36
CA SER A 541 9.20 -27.85 -5.00
C SER A 541 8.53 -28.96 -4.18
N ASP A 542 9.30 -29.75 -3.45
CA ASP A 542 8.78 -30.75 -2.54
C ASP A 542 7.84 -30.11 -1.53
N ASP A 543 6.53 -30.24 -1.71
CA ASP A 543 5.55 -29.87 -0.69
C ASP A 543 5.44 -31.01 0.34
N LEU A 544 6.46 -31.11 1.17
CA LEU A 544 6.52 -32.05 2.29
C LEU A 544 5.41 -31.80 3.34
N ALA A 545 4.77 -30.66 3.29
CA ALA A 545 3.74 -30.28 4.27
C ALA A 545 2.33 -30.79 3.90
N GLY A 546 2.04 -31.04 2.62
CA GLY A 546 0.72 -31.44 2.13
C GLY A 546 0.45 -32.97 2.12
N GLY A 547 1.46 -33.81 2.34
CA GLY A 547 1.32 -35.26 2.34
C GLY A 547 0.93 -35.90 0.99
N ALA A 548 0.85 -35.09 -0.08
CA ALA A 548 0.59 -35.62 -1.43
C ALA A 548 1.90 -36.09 -2.09
N SER A 549 1.86 -37.21 -2.79
CA SER A 549 2.99 -37.65 -3.59
C SER A 549 3.33 -36.60 -4.65
N THR A 550 4.63 -36.28 -4.84
CA THR A 550 5.13 -35.37 -5.88
C THR A 550 4.56 -35.71 -7.26
N PHE A 551 4.37 -37.00 -7.54
CA PHE A 551 3.73 -37.49 -8.76
C PHE A 551 2.26 -37.07 -8.87
N MET A 552 1.47 -37.13 -7.78
CA MET A 552 0.06 -36.74 -7.81
C MET A 552 -0.08 -35.24 -8.01
N VAL A 553 0.79 -34.44 -7.39
CA VAL A 553 0.82 -32.97 -7.61
C VAL A 553 1.14 -32.67 -9.08
N GLU A 554 2.16 -33.31 -9.63
CA GLU A 554 2.54 -33.18 -11.04
C GLU A 554 1.37 -33.52 -11.97
N MET A 555 0.70 -34.66 -11.77
CA MET A 555 -0.42 -35.07 -12.61
C MET A 555 -1.62 -34.16 -12.49
N SER A 556 -1.90 -33.63 -11.31
CA SER A 556 -2.98 -32.66 -11.09
C SER A 556 -2.71 -31.35 -11.82
N GLU A 557 -1.47 -30.84 -11.80
CA GLU A 557 -1.06 -29.64 -12.53
C GLU A 557 -1.16 -29.85 -14.04
N VAL A 558 -0.64 -30.96 -14.56
CA VAL A 558 -0.75 -31.32 -15.99
C VAL A 558 -2.20 -31.45 -16.42
N ALA A 559 -3.05 -32.12 -15.62
CA ALA A 559 -4.48 -32.24 -15.91
C ALA A 559 -5.18 -30.87 -15.95
N SER A 560 -4.84 -29.98 -15.01
CA SER A 560 -5.35 -28.60 -15.01
C SER A 560 -4.92 -27.84 -16.25
N ILE A 561 -3.67 -27.93 -16.66
CA ILE A 561 -3.17 -27.30 -17.89
C ILE A 561 -3.95 -27.81 -19.09
N LEU A 562 -4.01 -29.13 -19.30
CA LEU A 562 -4.69 -29.71 -20.47
C LEU A 562 -6.18 -29.43 -20.52
N LYS A 563 -6.83 -29.23 -19.36
CA LYS A 563 -8.25 -28.84 -19.27
C LYS A 563 -8.50 -27.39 -19.66
N ASN A 564 -7.58 -26.48 -19.34
CA ASN A 564 -7.77 -25.05 -19.47
C ASN A 564 -7.03 -24.42 -20.65
N ALA A 565 -6.10 -25.13 -21.28
CA ALA A 565 -5.37 -24.66 -22.44
C ALA A 565 -6.24 -24.70 -23.71
N THR A 566 -5.95 -23.79 -24.64
CA THR A 566 -6.55 -23.67 -25.97
C THR A 566 -5.48 -23.83 -27.05
N ALA A 567 -5.86 -23.85 -28.32
CA ALA A 567 -4.92 -23.86 -29.42
C ALA A 567 -4.03 -22.59 -29.48
N ASP A 568 -4.51 -21.48 -28.90
CA ASP A 568 -3.79 -20.20 -28.85
C ASP A 568 -2.81 -20.12 -27.67
N SER A 569 -2.84 -21.10 -26.75
CA SER A 569 -1.98 -21.11 -25.57
C SER A 569 -0.52 -21.47 -25.90
N LEU A 570 0.41 -21.04 -25.04
CA LEU A 570 1.80 -21.50 -25.02
C LEU A 570 2.00 -22.38 -23.78
N LEU A 571 2.47 -23.62 -24.00
CA LEU A 571 2.74 -24.58 -22.92
C LEU A 571 4.24 -24.81 -22.77
N ILE A 572 4.72 -24.74 -21.55
CA ILE A 572 6.09 -25.04 -21.12
C ILE A 572 6.06 -26.24 -20.18
N LEU A 573 6.37 -27.41 -20.70
CA LEU A 573 6.28 -28.68 -19.96
C LEU A 573 7.69 -29.25 -19.77
N ASP A 574 8.17 -29.25 -18.52
CA ASP A 574 9.52 -29.69 -18.18
C ASP A 574 9.52 -30.98 -17.37
N GLU A 575 10.17 -32.00 -17.88
CA GLU A 575 10.40 -33.33 -17.24
C GLU A 575 9.12 -34.00 -16.74
N ILE A 576 8.08 -34.07 -17.57
CA ILE A 576 6.82 -34.75 -17.24
C ILE A 576 7.05 -36.27 -17.08
N GLY A 577 6.46 -36.88 -16.04
CA GLY A 577 6.51 -38.30 -15.74
C GLY A 577 7.73 -38.76 -14.91
N ARG A 578 8.51 -37.82 -14.36
CA ARG A 578 9.71 -38.14 -13.57
C ARG A 578 9.41 -38.75 -12.20
N GLY A 579 8.21 -38.50 -11.66
CA GLY A 579 7.82 -38.96 -10.32
C GLY A 579 7.36 -40.40 -10.19
N THR A 580 7.48 -41.23 -11.26
CA THR A 580 7.03 -42.62 -11.27
C THR A 580 8.04 -43.58 -11.94
N SER A 581 7.68 -44.84 -12.19
CA SER A 581 8.54 -45.80 -12.89
C SER A 581 8.85 -45.28 -14.31
N THR A 582 10.04 -45.62 -14.83
CA THR A 582 10.53 -45.13 -16.14
C THR A 582 9.53 -45.43 -17.26
N TYR A 583 8.97 -46.64 -17.32
CA TYR A 583 8.04 -47.00 -18.39
C TYR A 583 6.69 -46.30 -18.27
N ASP A 584 6.14 -46.16 -17.06
CA ASP A 584 4.88 -45.47 -16.80
C ASP A 584 5.05 -43.99 -17.08
N GLY A 585 6.14 -43.36 -16.58
CA GLY A 585 6.47 -41.95 -16.81
C GLY A 585 6.62 -41.64 -18.30
N MET A 586 7.33 -42.49 -19.05
CA MET A 586 7.46 -42.34 -20.51
C MET A 586 6.10 -42.45 -21.23
N ALA A 587 5.25 -43.41 -20.82
CA ALA A 587 3.93 -43.58 -21.42
C ALA A 587 3.04 -42.36 -21.20
N ILE A 588 3.08 -41.78 -19.99
CA ILE A 588 2.35 -40.56 -19.64
C ILE A 588 2.90 -39.36 -20.44
N ALA A 589 4.22 -39.16 -20.44
CA ALA A 589 4.87 -38.08 -21.17
C ALA A 589 4.53 -38.11 -22.67
N ARG A 590 4.54 -39.33 -23.26
CA ARG A 590 4.12 -39.56 -24.63
C ARG A 590 2.66 -39.19 -24.86
N ALA A 591 1.75 -39.64 -24.02
CA ALA A 591 0.32 -39.37 -24.14
C ALA A 591 0.00 -37.87 -24.04
N VAL A 592 0.67 -37.14 -23.12
CA VAL A 592 0.57 -35.68 -22.98
C VAL A 592 1.07 -34.99 -24.25
N LEU A 593 2.24 -35.41 -24.76
CA LEU A 593 2.83 -34.81 -25.97
C LEU A 593 1.93 -35.02 -27.19
N GLU A 594 1.43 -36.27 -27.38
CA GLU A 594 0.49 -36.60 -28.45
C GLU A 594 -0.81 -35.80 -28.36
N TYR A 595 -1.30 -35.56 -27.14
CA TYR A 595 -2.49 -34.73 -26.91
C TYR A 595 -2.26 -33.27 -27.28
N CYS A 596 -1.12 -32.70 -26.89
CA CYS A 596 -0.74 -31.30 -27.22
C CYS A 596 -0.50 -31.12 -28.73
N ALA A 597 0.08 -32.11 -29.40
CA ALA A 597 0.40 -32.06 -30.84
C ALA A 597 -0.85 -32.23 -31.73
N ASP A 598 -1.87 -32.97 -31.30
CA ASP A 598 -3.05 -33.24 -32.11
C ASP A 598 -3.95 -32.01 -32.21
N ALA A 599 -4.01 -31.38 -33.38
CA ALA A 599 -4.85 -30.22 -33.65
C ALA A 599 -6.36 -30.45 -33.44
N ARG A 600 -6.83 -31.70 -33.36
CA ARG A 600 -8.22 -32.01 -33.08
C ARG A 600 -8.53 -32.10 -31.58
N LYS A 601 -7.48 -32.17 -30.75
CA LYS A 601 -7.59 -32.25 -29.29
C LYS A 601 -7.23 -30.92 -28.66
N LEU A 602 -5.97 -30.52 -28.72
CA LEU A 602 -5.49 -29.26 -28.19
C LEU A 602 -4.82 -28.39 -29.25
N GLY A 603 -3.77 -28.86 -29.91
CA GLY A 603 -3.09 -28.15 -30.99
C GLY A 603 -2.31 -26.90 -30.52
N ALA A 604 -1.93 -26.81 -29.25
CA ALA A 604 -1.25 -25.68 -28.67
C ALA A 604 0.26 -25.65 -28.95
N LYS A 605 0.84 -24.45 -29.07
CA LYS A 605 2.30 -24.27 -29.10
C LYS A 605 2.91 -24.82 -27.82
N THR A 606 3.81 -25.79 -27.93
CA THR A 606 4.34 -26.50 -26.77
C THR A 606 5.85 -26.66 -26.83
N MET A 607 6.54 -26.29 -25.74
CA MET A 607 7.93 -26.65 -25.52
C MET A 607 7.94 -27.78 -24.48
N PHE A 608 8.54 -28.92 -24.83
CA PHE A 608 8.51 -30.15 -24.04
C PHE A 608 9.93 -30.63 -23.76
N ALA A 609 10.46 -30.37 -22.57
CA ALA A 609 11.75 -30.92 -22.19
C ALA A 609 11.59 -32.33 -21.58
N THR A 610 12.43 -33.24 -21.98
CA THR A 610 12.37 -34.62 -21.53
C THR A 610 13.74 -35.27 -21.47
N HIS A 611 13.84 -36.30 -20.60
CA HIS A 611 14.96 -37.26 -20.56
C HIS A 611 14.65 -38.58 -21.31
N TYR A 612 13.40 -38.74 -21.75
CA TYR A 612 13.00 -39.90 -22.52
C TYR A 612 13.38 -39.72 -23.97
N HIS A 613 14.52 -40.30 -24.39
CA HIS A 613 15.05 -40.18 -25.74
C HIS A 613 14.16 -40.86 -26.77
N GLU A 614 13.40 -41.85 -26.36
CA GLU A 614 12.44 -42.56 -27.19
C GLU A 614 11.36 -41.63 -27.76
N LEU A 615 11.06 -40.54 -27.07
CA LEU A 615 10.11 -39.54 -27.56
C LEU A 615 10.62 -38.77 -28.77
N SER A 616 11.93 -38.72 -29.02
CA SER A 616 12.50 -38.13 -30.23
C SER A 616 12.06 -38.85 -31.52
N ALA A 617 11.67 -40.11 -31.44
CA ALA A 617 11.13 -40.87 -32.57
C ALA A 617 9.75 -40.34 -33.04
N LEU A 618 9.11 -39.45 -32.29
CA LEU A 618 7.83 -38.87 -32.65
C LEU A 618 7.95 -37.82 -33.75
N GLU A 619 9.14 -37.22 -33.95
CA GLU A 619 9.43 -36.42 -35.13
C GLU A 619 9.30 -37.29 -36.39
N GLY A 620 8.58 -36.83 -37.40
CA GLY A 620 8.27 -37.56 -38.60
C GLY A 620 7.13 -38.60 -38.47
N THR A 621 6.68 -38.91 -37.24
CA THR A 621 5.53 -39.75 -36.98
C THR A 621 4.27 -38.93 -36.70
N ILE A 622 4.44 -37.83 -35.95
CA ILE A 622 3.35 -36.91 -35.60
C ILE A 622 3.61 -35.57 -36.29
N PRO A 623 2.66 -35.08 -37.10
CA PRO A 623 2.77 -33.77 -37.75
C PRO A 623 2.90 -32.65 -36.73
N GLY A 624 3.80 -31.70 -36.96
CA GLY A 624 4.02 -30.55 -36.09
C GLY A 624 4.92 -30.82 -34.89
N VAL A 625 5.58 -31.98 -34.80
CA VAL A 625 6.58 -32.27 -33.77
C VAL A 625 7.98 -32.14 -34.33
N ARG A 626 8.85 -31.41 -33.66
CA ARG A 626 10.26 -31.18 -33.99
C ARG A 626 11.15 -31.45 -32.79
N ASN A 627 12.33 -32.02 -33.07
CA ASN A 627 13.36 -32.24 -32.05
C ASN A 627 14.35 -31.10 -32.01
N TYR A 628 14.74 -30.73 -30.82
CA TYR A 628 15.82 -29.83 -30.53
C TYR A 628 16.72 -30.42 -29.45
N ASN A 629 18.02 -30.21 -29.57
CA ASN A 629 18.97 -30.63 -28.56
C ASN A 629 19.81 -29.50 -28.06
N ILE A 630 20.25 -29.58 -26.79
CA ILE A 630 21.21 -28.64 -26.27
C ILE A 630 22.62 -29.19 -26.45
N SER A 631 23.48 -28.43 -27.12
CA SER A 631 24.79 -28.91 -27.51
C SER A 631 25.78 -28.93 -26.35
N ALA A 632 26.50 -30.07 -26.23
CA ALA A 632 27.63 -30.26 -25.33
C ALA A 632 28.84 -30.73 -26.11
N LYS A 633 30.04 -30.26 -25.75
CA LYS A 633 31.30 -30.67 -26.41
C LYS A 633 32.29 -31.19 -25.39
N ARG A 634 32.97 -32.27 -25.70
CA ARG A 634 34.06 -32.77 -24.88
C ARG A 634 35.38 -32.12 -25.29
N GLN A 635 36.02 -31.40 -24.36
CA GLN A 635 37.31 -30.76 -24.59
C GLN A 635 38.26 -31.13 -23.45
N ASN A 636 39.43 -31.70 -23.76
CA ASN A 636 40.45 -32.11 -22.80
C ASN A 636 39.89 -33.03 -21.67
N GLY A 637 39.00 -33.96 -22.02
CA GLY A 637 38.41 -34.90 -21.07
C GLY A 637 37.30 -34.28 -20.17
N LYS A 638 37.04 -33.00 -20.25
CA LYS A 638 35.97 -32.31 -19.53
C LYS A 638 34.78 -32.03 -20.45
N LEU A 639 33.57 -32.20 -19.94
CA LEU A 639 32.34 -31.85 -20.66
C LEU A 639 32.14 -30.33 -20.57
N LEU A 640 32.03 -29.68 -21.73
CA LEU A 640 31.71 -28.27 -21.87
C LEU A 640 30.30 -28.13 -22.42
N PHE A 641 29.38 -27.56 -21.64
CA PHE A 641 28.06 -27.24 -22.12
C PHE A 641 28.12 -25.94 -22.93
N LEU A 642 27.80 -26.03 -24.23
CA LEU A 642 27.81 -24.86 -25.12
C LEU A 642 26.54 -24.00 -24.94
N ARG A 643 25.52 -24.52 -24.24
CA ARG A 643 24.25 -23.85 -23.98
C ARG A 643 23.52 -23.35 -25.23
N LYS A 644 23.85 -23.90 -26.39
CA LYS A 644 23.21 -23.58 -27.68
C LYS A 644 22.22 -24.67 -28.03
N ILE A 645 21.02 -24.26 -28.36
CA ILE A 645 19.94 -25.15 -28.88
C ILE A 645 20.11 -25.30 -30.37
N LEU A 646 20.09 -26.54 -30.83
CA LEU A 646 20.23 -26.92 -32.22
C LEU A 646 19.06 -27.81 -32.66
N PRO A 647 18.60 -27.73 -33.91
CA PRO A 647 17.61 -28.67 -34.46
C PRO A 647 18.15 -30.10 -34.47
N GLY A 648 17.24 -31.10 -34.31
CA GLY A 648 17.53 -32.52 -34.33
C GLY A 648 17.57 -33.15 -32.94
N ALA A 649 17.53 -34.49 -32.91
CA ALA A 649 17.65 -35.28 -31.68
C ALA A 649 19.08 -35.23 -31.13
N ALA A 650 19.25 -35.44 -29.84
CA ALA A 650 20.57 -35.63 -29.25
C ALA A 650 21.16 -36.95 -29.70
N ASP A 651 22.42 -36.99 -30.12
CA ASP A 651 23.11 -38.25 -30.49
C ASP A 651 23.25 -39.15 -29.28
N GLU A 652 22.91 -40.45 -29.45
CA GLU A 652 23.04 -41.49 -28.39
C GLU A 652 24.48 -41.54 -27.81
N LEU A 653 25.48 -41.27 -28.63
CA LEU A 653 26.90 -41.25 -28.23
C LEU A 653 27.27 -40.09 -27.27
N SER A 654 26.51 -39.02 -27.26
CA SER A 654 26.78 -37.90 -26.36
C SER A 654 26.28 -38.16 -24.93
N LEU A 655 25.40 -39.13 -24.73
CA LEU A 655 24.73 -39.42 -23.47
C LEU A 655 25.27 -40.63 -22.71
N ILE A 656 25.81 -41.63 -23.45
CA ILE A 656 26.41 -42.81 -22.82
C ILE A 656 27.76 -42.54 -22.16
N HIS A 657 28.37 -41.35 -22.47
CA HIS A 657 29.68 -40.94 -21.92
C HIS A 657 29.60 -39.78 -20.92
N ILE A 658 28.42 -39.46 -20.44
CA ILE A 658 28.17 -38.53 -19.33
C ILE A 658 27.80 -39.32 -18.09
#